data_5df1f72a5a1c63654ec408483aca202e
#
_entry.id   5df1f72a5a1c63654ec408483aca202e
#
_cell.length_a   1.000
_cell.length_b   1.000
_cell.length_c   1.000
_cell.angle_alpha   90.00
_cell.angle_beta   90.00
_cell.angle_gamma   90.00
#
_symmetry.space_group_name_H-M   'P 1'
#
loop_
_entity.id
_entity.type
_entity.pdbx_description
1 polymer ?
#
loop_
_entity_poly.entity_id
_entity_poly.type
_entity_poly.pdbx_seq_one_letter_code
_entity_poly.pdbx_strand_id
1 'polypeptide(L)'
;MLAMLALLRTFSWQDLRHHPWRSAAAVAAVMLGVALAFAVHVINASALDEFSQAVRAVNGQPDLELRAMQGSLPEALYERLATDPQVARASPLLELAAVAQADTAAGANDQSPRTPIRVLGADALLLPTMAPALVPRPWDSADRFALFAPATVFLNTAALQALGLSAAAPAPSSPLPRLTLQVGLQQALTVQVAGTVTAGGAPLAVMDIGAAQDLFGRAGALTRIDLQLQPGTDRTAWESTLRAQPGWPANLVLAQPGDATQRISNLSRAYRVNLTVLALVALFTGAFLVFSVLALSVAQRGPQFALLAVLGATPHQRLALVLAESAALGLLGSVLGITLGTALAATALQLLGGDLGGGYFAGVRPALQWSAPAALVYGALGVAAALAGGWWPARAAQTLPPAQTLKGLGAAASQADKGTVGIVLIAAGAILTIAPPVFGIPLAAYVAIALLLVGGIALLPWGMARLLAWLQPLAARHALPLLALERARRMRGSAAIAVGGVVASLSLAVALTVMVSSFRGSVTQWLDAVLPSPLYVRSALSAGGTGGGEAALLPAGFAEAVGQLPGLDRVQPLRASPLQLSPTLPALTVLSRPLGDEPAQTLPLVGEALPVPPGRTGVYISEAVVDLYGLRPGMEWPALSKAFSPQALENHAPAAIFYIAGIWRDYARQTGAVVMDRAVWLRLTGDARTSDLALWPSEGTDLSALQASIRALAATQAGRQLSTAAGATTGDGNEALVEFSSAATIRERSLRIFDRSFAVTYWLQAVAIGIGLFGVAASFSAQVLARRKEFGLLAHLGLTRRQILTVVAGEGAAWTAVGAAAGVLLGLAVSVVLVHVVNPQSFHWTMDLAVPGWRLLGLCAAVVVSGTVTAWLAGRAAAGRDAVMAVKEDW
;
A
#
# COMPACT_ATOMS: atom_id res chain seq x y z
N MET A 1 42.78 11.77 23.06
CA MET A 1 42.01 12.23 21.90
C MET A 1 42.90 12.37 20.66
N LEU A 2 44.02 13.08 20.70
CA LEU A 2 44.97 13.25 19.57
C LEU A 2 45.54 11.94 18.99
N ALA A 3 45.95 10.99 19.84
CA ALA A 3 46.40 9.68 19.40
C ALA A 3 45.32 8.85 18.67
N MET A 4 44.08 8.97 19.06
CA MET A 4 42.98 8.33 18.39
C MET A 4 42.69 8.91 16.99
N LEU A 5 42.76 10.25 16.86
CA LEU A 5 42.62 10.92 15.56
C LEU A 5 43.79 10.57 14.61
N ALA A 6 45.01 10.44 15.15
CA ALA A 6 46.14 9.98 14.36
C ALA A 6 45.96 8.55 13.85
N LEU A 7 45.49 7.63 14.71
CA LEU A 7 45.18 6.25 14.32
C LEU A 7 44.03 6.18 13.29
N LEU A 8 43.00 6.95 13.42
CA LEU A 8 41.90 7.04 12.44
C LEU A 8 42.41 7.50 11.07
N ARG A 9 43.29 8.51 11.05
CA ARG A 9 43.82 9.07 9.79
C ARG A 9 44.84 8.15 9.13
N THR A 10 45.73 7.52 9.89
CA THR A 10 46.85 6.71 9.33
C THR A 10 46.45 5.26 9.11
N PHE A 11 45.54 4.72 9.89
CA PHE A 11 45.17 3.30 9.82
C PHE A 11 43.81 3.11 9.12
N SER A 12 42.74 3.70 9.63
CA SER A 12 41.37 3.45 9.10
C SER A 12 41.17 4.15 7.75
N TRP A 13 41.57 5.43 7.62
CA TRP A 13 41.38 6.17 6.36
C TRP A 13 42.17 5.56 5.20
N GLN A 14 43.40 5.09 5.46
CA GLN A 14 44.20 4.45 4.43
C GLN A 14 43.59 3.13 3.99
N ASP A 15 43.09 2.30 4.91
CA ASP A 15 42.43 1.04 4.55
C ASP A 15 41.17 1.27 3.70
N LEU A 16 40.31 2.25 4.07
CA LEU A 16 39.16 2.65 3.28
C LEU A 16 39.54 3.08 1.85
N ARG A 17 40.67 3.76 1.69
CA ARG A 17 41.16 4.24 0.40
C ARG A 17 41.84 3.16 -0.44
N HIS A 18 42.49 2.20 0.18
CA HIS A 18 43.15 1.07 -0.51
C HIS A 18 42.15 -0.01 -0.95
N HIS A 19 40.99 -0.12 -0.29
CA HIS A 19 39.94 -1.06 -0.63
C HIS A 19 38.59 -0.41 -1.00
N PRO A 20 38.60 0.47 -2.07
CA PRO A 20 37.43 1.32 -2.36
C PRO A 20 36.18 0.52 -2.66
N TRP A 21 36.27 -0.60 -3.35
CA TRP A 21 35.10 -1.45 -3.69
C TRP A 21 34.38 -2.03 -2.46
N ARG A 22 35.13 -2.39 -1.43
CA ARG A 22 34.55 -2.92 -0.17
C ARG A 22 33.82 -1.81 0.61
N SER A 23 34.47 -0.67 0.72
CA SER A 23 33.86 0.49 1.38
C SER A 23 32.64 1.01 0.62
N ALA A 24 32.72 1.06 -0.72
CA ALA A 24 31.60 1.41 -1.59
C ALA A 24 30.41 0.44 -1.42
N ALA A 25 30.68 -0.87 -1.24
CA ALA A 25 29.65 -1.86 -0.99
C ALA A 25 28.87 -1.59 0.31
N ALA A 26 29.60 -1.34 1.40
CA ALA A 26 28.99 -1.05 2.70
C ALA A 26 28.21 0.27 2.66
N VAL A 27 28.78 1.31 2.03
CA VAL A 27 28.08 2.59 1.81
C VAL A 27 26.82 2.41 0.96
N ALA A 28 26.90 1.68 -0.15
CA ALA A 28 25.77 1.42 -1.04
C ALA A 28 24.64 0.66 -0.33
N ALA A 29 24.96 -0.29 0.53
CA ALA A 29 23.96 -1.05 1.28
C ALA A 29 23.20 -0.18 2.28
N VAL A 30 23.91 0.66 3.06
CA VAL A 30 23.26 1.63 3.96
C VAL A 30 22.50 2.67 3.16
N MET A 31 23.09 3.19 2.09
CA MET A 31 22.46 4.15 1.19
C MET A 31 21.12 3.65 0.65
N LEU A 32 21.09 2.44 0.10
CA LEU A 32 19.86 1.87 -0.46
C LEU A 32 18.79 1.60 0.63
N GLY A 33 19.20 1.12 1.80
CA GLY A 33 18.28 0.92 2.92
C GLY A 33 17.67 2.22 3.42
N VAL A 34 18.49 3.25 3.63
CA VAL A 34 18.04 4.58 4.06
C VAL A 34 17.23 5.27 2.97
N ALA A 35 17.68 5.22 1.70
CA ALA A 35 16.97 5.82 0.57
C ALA A 35 15.54 5.31 0.45
N LEU A 36 15.37 4.00 0.56
CA LEU A 36 14.06 3.38 0.45
C LEU A 36 13.15 3.73 1.63
N ALA A 37 13.67 3.64 2.85
CA ALA A 37 12.92 3.98 4.06
C ALA A 37 12.48 5.46 4.05
N PHE A 38 13.38 6.35 3.69
CA PHE A 38 13.12 7.78 3.61
C PHE A 38 12.18 8.13 2.45
N ALA A 39 12.36 7.53 1.25
CA ALA A 39 11.47 7.75 0.12
C ALA A 39 10.02 7.37 0.45
N VAL A 40 9.80 6.18 1.03
CA VAL A 40 8.47 5.73 1.46
C VAL A 40 7.86 6.69 2.47
N HIS A 41 8.64 7.17 3.45
CA HIS A 41 8.16 8.14 4.43
C HIS A 41 7.73 9.45 3.78
N VAL A 42 8.57 10.01 2.92
CA VAL A 42 8.31 11.30 2.24
C VAL A 42 7.08 11.22 1.34
N ILE A 43 6.93 10.14 0.56
CA ILE A 43 5.77 9.94 -0.31
C ILE A 43 4.48 9.90 0.52
N ASN A 44 4.47 9.10 1.60
CA ASN A 44 3.31 8.98 2.47
C ASN A 44 2.96 10.29 3.20
N ALA A 45 3.98 11.01 3.69
CA ALA A 45 3.77 12.30 4.36
C ALA A 45 3.22 13.34 3.38
N SER A 46 3.78 13.42 2.17
CA SER A 46 3.34 14.35 1.12
C SER A 46 1.90 14.07 0.69
N ALA A 47 1.55 12.80 0.48
CA ALA A 47 0.20 12.41 0.09
C ALA A 47 -0.84 12.72 1.18
N LEU A 48 -0.51 12.45 2.45
CA LEU A 48 -1.41 12.71 3.57
C LEU A 48 -1.60 14.21 3.83
N ASP A 49 -0.53 15.01 3.73
CA ASP A 49 -0.59 16.46 3.93
C ASP A 49 -1.45 17.13 2.86
N GLU A 50 -1.20 16.85 1.59
CA GLU A 50 -1.98 17.35 0.47
C GLU A 50 -3.46 16.96 0.58
N PHE A 51 -3.71 15.68 0.92
CA PHE A 51 -5.08 15.23 1.14
C PHE A 51 -5.76 15.98 2.30
N SER A 52 -5.05 16.16 3.41
CA SER A 52 -5.57 16.87 4.57
C SER A 52 -5.87 18.34 4.25
N GLN A 53 -5.03 18.98 3.43
CA GLN A 53 -5.26 20.33 2.93
C GLN A 53 -6.47 20.38 1.99
N ALA A 54 -6.57 19.42 1.06
CA ALA A 54 -7.72 19.35 0.15
C ALA A 54 -9.05 19.15 0.89
N VAL A 55 -9.08 18.26 1.90
CA VAL A 55 -10.28 18.04 2.73
C VAL A 55 -10.65 19.30 3.51
N ARG A 56 -9.67 19.98 4.13
CA ARG A 56 -9.91 21.22 4.86
C ARG A 56 -10.38 22.37 3.94
N ALA A 57 -9.86 22.43 2.72
CA ALA A 57 -10.26 23.45 1.74
C ALA A 57 -11.72 23.28 1.32
N VAL A 58 -12.21 22.05 1.18
CA VAL A 58 -13.60 21.75 0.79
C VAL A 58 -14.58 21.78 1.97
N ASN A 59 -14.17 21.25 3.12
CA ASN A 59 -15.04 21.18 4.29
C ASN A 59 -15.04 22.48 5.11
N GLY A 60 -14.10 23.39 4.87
CA GLY A 60 -13.99 24.62 5.67
C GLY A 60 -13.53 24.33 7.11
N GLN A 61 -14.01 25.15 8.06
CA GLN A 61 -13.71 25.06 9.49
C GLN A 61 -14.99 25.10 10.35
N PRO A 62 -16.00 24.25 10.09
CA PRO A 62 -17.13 24.13 10.98
C PRO A 62 -16.70 23.45 12.29
N ASP A 63 -17.47 23.63 13.36
CA ASP A 63 -17.29 22.89 14.60
C ASP A 63 -17.85 21.47 14.51
N LEU A 64 -18.97 21.32 13.79
CA LEU A 64 -19.68 20.07 13.58
C LEU A 64 -20.25 19.99 12.16
N GLU A 65 -20.32 18.78 11.63
CA GLU A 65 -21.02 18.44 10.38
C GLU A 65 -22.18 17.50 10.69
N LEU A 66 -23.39 17.87 10.31
CA LEU A 66 -24.55 16.98 10.36
C LEU A 66 -24.73 16.28 9.02
N ARG A 67 -24.81 14.96 9.05
CA ARG A 67 -25.06 14.09 7.87
C ARG A 67 -26.10 13.03 8.19
N ALA A 68 -26.83 12.60 7.19
CA ALA A 68 -27.64 11.39 7.33
C ALA A 68 -26.74 10.14 7.33
N MET A 69 -27.10 9.10 8.09
CA MET A 69 -26.44 7.80 8.02
C MET A 69 -26.54 7.22 6.61
N GLN A 70 -27.64 7.49 5.91
CA GLN A 70 -27.91 7.08 4.55
C GLN A 70 -28.84 8.10 3.87
N GLY A 71 -28.63 8.36 2.56
CA GLY A 71 -29.45 9.25 1.77
C GLY A 71 -29.17 10.75 2.02
N SER A 72 -30.20 11.57 1.91
CA SER A 72 -30.16 13.03 2.06
C SER A 72 -30.79 13.49 3.37
N LEU A 73 -30.46 14.74 3.76
CA LEU A 73 -31.07 15.43 4.89
C LEU A 73 -32.27 16.24 4.39
N PRO A 74 -33.40 16.27 5.10
CA PRO A 74 -34.47 17.21 4.83
C PRO A 74 -34.04 18.67 5.14
N GLU A 75 -34.39 19.60 4.29
CA GLU A 75 -34.07 21.02 4.46
C GLU A 75 -34.68 21.63 5.72
N ALA A 76 -35.83 21.12 6.18
CA ALA A 76 -36.44 21.50 7.45
C ALA A 76 -35.53 21.36 8.69
N LEU A 77 -34.53 20.48 8.62
CA LEU A 77 -33.51 20.38 9.67
C LEU A 77 -32.57 21.59 9.69
N TYR A 78 -32.29 22.18 8.54
CA TYR A 78 -31.47 23.37 8.44
C TYR A 78 -32.18 24.56 9.13
N GLU A 79 -33.47 24.78 8.87
CA GLU A 79 -34.25 25.88 9.51
C GLU A 79 -34.23 25.74 11.03
N ARG A 80 -34.42 24.52 11.53
CA ARG A 80 -34.41 24.23 12.97
C ARG A 80 -33.02 24.47 13.61
N LEU A 81 -31.94 24.12 12.95
CA LEU A 81 -30.57 24.32 13.47
C LEU A 81 -30.13 25.79 13.34
N ALA A 82 -30.52 26.47 12.28
CA ALA A 82 -30.17 27.87 12.06
C ALA A 82 -30.85 28.81 13.09
N THR A 83 -31.96 28.36 13.69
CA THR A 83 -32.68 29.12 14.73
C THR A 83 -32.28 28.75 16.16
N ASP A 84 -31.39 27.77 16.35
CA ASP A 84 -30.89 27.39 17.68
C ASP A 84 -29.98 28.49 18.26
N PRO A 85 -30.27 29.01 19.50
CA PRO A 85 -29.47 30.08 20.11
C PRO A 85 -28.00 29.71 20.36
N GLN A 86 -27.67 28.43 20.42
CA GLN A 86 -26.30 27.96 20.66
C GLN A 86 -25.49 27.74 19.34
N VAL A 87 -26.17 27.88 18.20
CA VAL A 87 -25.57 27.84 16.86
C VAL A 87 -25.29 29.28 16.39
N ALA A 88 -24.03 29.56 16.13
CA ALA A 88 -23.61 30.85 15.57
C ALA A 88 -23.93 30.95 14.08
N ARG A 89 -23.69 29.86 13.34
CA ARG A 89 -23.95 29.77 11.91
C ARG A 89 -24.25 28.33 11.52
N ALA A 90 -25.18 28.14 10.59
CA ALA A 90 -25.48 26.89 9.95
C ALA A 90 -25.36 27.08 8.43
N SER A 91 -24.63 26.21 7.73
CA SER A 91 -24.46 26.29 6.27
C SER A 91 -24.99 25.03 5.62
N PRO A 92 -26.05 25.11 4.79
CA PRO A 92 -26.55 23.97 4.05
C PRO A 92 -25.66 23.67 2.85
N LEU A 93 -25.43 22.39 2.54
CA LEU A 93 -24.61 21.97 1.42
C LEU A 93 -25.27 20.81 0.67
N LEU A 94 -25.22 20.88 -0.66
CA LEU A 94 -25.64 19.80 -1.57
C LEU A 94 -24.45 19.33 -2.37
N GLU A 95 -24.00 18.11 -2.15
CA GLU A 95 -22.90 17.47 -2.89
C GLU A 95 -23.47 16.46 -3.90
N LEU A 96 -23.07 16.58 -5.15
CA LEU A 96 -23.47 15.70 -6.24
C LEU A 96 -22.24 15.25 -7.05
N ALA A 97 -22.24 14.01 -7.48
CA ALA A 97 -21.28 13.53 -8.48
C ALA A 97 -21.86 13.70 -9.88
N ALA A 98 -21.12 14.32 -10.78
CA ALA A 98 -21.51 14.53 -12.17
C ALA A 98 -20.35 14.15 -13.10
N VAL A 99 -20.65 13.95 -14.39
CA VAL A 99 -19.66 13.97 -15.46
C VAL A 99 -19.75 15.29 -16.18
N ALA A 100 -18.62 15.96 -16.32
CA ALA A 100 -18.50 17.20 -17.07
C ALA A 100 -17.82 16.93 -18.42
N GLN A 101 -18.31 17.60 -19.46
CA GLN A 101 -17.72 17.65 -20.78
C GLN A 101 -17.68 19.10 -21.24
N ALA A 102 -16.53 19.57 -21.73
CA ALA A 102 -16.42 20.95 -22.24
C ALA A 102 -17.04 21.02 -23.64
N ASP A 103 -17.93 22.00 -23.86
CA ASP A 103 -18.48 22.30 -25.17
C ASP A 103 -17.43 23.11 -25.95
N THR A 104 -16.66 22.45 -26.81
CA THR A 104 -15.73 23.15 -27.70
C THR A 104 -16.48 23.73 -28.88
N ALA A 105 -16.44 25.05 -29.04
CA ALA A 105 -17.14 25.83 -30.07
C ALA A 105 -16.66 25.64 -31.51
N ALA A 106 -15.88 24.63 -31.83
CA ALA A 106 -15.40 24.33 -33.18
C ALA A 106 -15.77 22.89 -33.55
N GLY A 107 -16.77 22.76 -34.40
CA GLY A 107 -17.29 21.53 -34.97
C GLY A 107 -16.27 20.60 -35.56
N ALA A 108 -15.69 19.77 -34.74
CA ALA A 108 -14.94 18.59 -35.16
C ALA A 108 -14.76 17.65 -33.97
N ASN A 109 -15.35 16.48 -34.10
CA ASN A 109 -15.16 15.30 -33.27
C ASN A 109 -15.63 15.35 -31.80
N ASP A 110 -16.61 14.53 -31.51
CA ASP A 110 -17.22 14.08 -30.26
C ASP A 110 -16.23 13.47 -29.23
N GLN A 111 -14.99 13.97 -29.14
CA GLN A 111 -13.90 13.41 -28.32
C GLN A 111 -13.42 14.30 -27.18
N SER A 112 -14.19 15.31 -26.75
CA SER A 112 -13.85 16.01 -25.52
C SER A 112 -13.87 15.03 -24.35
N PRO A 113 -12.81 14.96 -23.52
CA PRO A 113 -12.73 13.98 -22.45
C PRO A 113 -13.83 14.19 -21.44
N ARG A 114 -14.60 13.13 -21.18
CA ARG A 114 -15.60 13.12 -20.11
C ARG A 114 -14.88 13.00 -18.78
N THR A 115 -15.04 13.98 -17.93
CA THR A 115 -14.33 14.08 -16.66
C THR A 115 -15.30 13.96 -15.49
N PRO A 116 -15.12 13.01 -14.58
CA PRO A 116 -15.89 12.96 -13.35
C PRO A 116 -15.57 14.19 -12.50
N ILE A 117 -16.61 14.92 -12.08
CA ILE A 117 -16.51 16.14 -11.30
C ILE A 117 -17.49 16.11 -10.13
N ARG A 118 -17.09 16.68 -8.99
CA ARG A 118 -17.98 16.91 -7.87
C ARG A 118 -18.63 18.28 -8.03
N VAL A 119 -19.95 18.33 -7.96
CA VAL A 119 -20.69 19.58 -7.93
C VAL A 119 -21.10 19.87 -6.50
N LEU A 120 -20.78 21.05 -6.00
CA LEU A 120 -21.10 21.51 -4.68
C LEU A 120 -22.04 22.72 -4.78
N GLY A 121 -23.29 22.52 -4.39
CA GLY A 121 -24.26 23.60 -4.14
C GLY A 121 -24.05 24.12 -2.71
N ALA A 122 -23.75 25.41 -2.57
CA ALA A 122 -23.50 26.03 -1.28
C ALA A 122 -24.11 27.43 -1.21
N ASP A 123 -24.46 27.87 0.00
CA ASP A 123 -24.93 29.25 0.22
C ASP A 123 -23.73 30.21 0.08
N ALA A 124 -23.77 30.97 -0.98
CA ALA A 124 -22.74 31.93 -1.35
C ALA A 124 -22.42 32.98 -0.28
N LEU A 125 -23.40 33.33 0.52
CA LEU A 125 -23.28 34.36 1.58
C LEU A 125 -22.54 33.81 2.82
N LEU A 126 -22.62 32.51 3.05
CA LEU A 126 -21.98 31.84 4.18
C LEU A 126 -20.56 31.33 3.87
N LEU A 127 -20.24 31.10 2.60
CA LEU A 127 -18.94 30.57 2.16
C LEU A 127 -17.72 31.36 2.68
N PRO A 128 -17.71 32.73 2.67
CA PRO A 128 -16.53 33.48 3.12
C PRO A 128 -16.13 33.19 4.56
N THR A 129 -17.08 32.84 5.41
CA THR A 129 -16.87 32.61 6.83
C THR A 129 -16.69 31.12 7.16
N MET A 130 -17.34 30.22 6.41
CA MET A 130 -17.35 28.79 6.68
C MET A 130 -16.27 28.05 5.89
N ALA A 131 -16.12 28.38 4.60
CA ALA A 131 -15.19 27.71 3.69
C ALA A 131 -14.56 28.70 2.69
N PRO A 132 -13.59 29.55 3.12
CA PRO A 132 -13.01 30.62 2.29
C PRO A 132 -12.41 30.15 0.97
N ALA A 133 -11.90 28.91 0.89
CA ALA A 133 -11.33 28.36 -0.32
C ALA A 133 -12.36 28.01 -1.41
N LEU A 134 -13.62 27.86 -1.03
CA LEU A 134 -14.75 27.64 -1.94
C LEU A 134 -15.39 28.94 -2.45
N VAL A 135 -14.96 30.10 -1.97
CA VAL A 135 -15.49 31.39 -2.40
C VAL A 135 -15.25 31.55 -3.90
N PRO A 136 -16.33 31.69 -4.69
CA PRO A 136 -16.24 31.91 -6.11
C PRO A 136 -15.54 33.20 -6.48
N ARG A 137 -14.67 33.15 -7.48
CA ARG A 137 -13.98 34.32 -8.05
C ARG A 137 -14.41 34.46 -9.50
N PRO A 138 -15.39 35.34 -9.79
CA PRO A 138 -15.80 35.59 -11.16
C PRO A 138 -14.64 36.14 -12.00
N TRP A 139 -14.59 35.77 -13.28
CA TRP A 139 -13.71 36.44 -14.23
C TRP A 139 -14.20 37.84 -14.56
N ASP A 140 -13.31 38.74 -14.95
CA ASP A 140 -13.67 40.12 -15.32
C ASP A 140 -14.67 40.20 -16.51
N SER A 141 -14.73 39.14 -17.32
CA SER A 141 -15.67 38.96 -18.42
C SER A 141 -17.06 38.47 -17.96
N ALA A 142 -17.21 38.03 -16.72
CA ALA A 142 -18.45 37.53 -16.15
C ALA A 142 -19.16 38.64 -15.33
N ASP A 143 -20.49 38.50 -15.19
CA ASP A 143 -21.28 39.37 -14.29
C ASP A 143 -20.80 39.16 -12.84
N ARG A 144 -20.68 40.22 -12.06
CA ARG A 144 -20.37 40.16 -10.63
C ARG A 144 -21.38 39.37 -9.82
N PHE A 145 -22.62 39.28 -10.28
CA PHE A 145 -23.71 38.51 -9.70
C PHE A 145 -23.87 37.13 -10.30
N ALA A 146 -22.93 36.70 -11.18
CA ALA A 146 -22.95 35.37 -11.79
C ALA A 146 -23.03 34.22 -10.79
N LEU A 147 -22.59 34.44 -9.54
CA LEU A 147 -22.70 33.50 -8.45
C LEU A 147 -24.15 33.06 -8.15
N PHE A 148 -25.11 33.99 -8.25
CA PHE A 148 -26.54 33.75 -8.01
C PHE A 148 -27.30 33.38 -9.29
N ALA A 149 -26.61 33.36 -10.43
CA ALA A 149 -27.26 33.07 -11.69
C ALA A 149 -27.54 31.57 -11.83
N PRO A 150 -28.74 31.17 -12.26
CA PRO A 150 -29.04 29.76 -12.54
C PRO A 150 -28.10 29.23 -13.61
N ALA A 151 -27.73 27.96 -13.52
CA ALA A 151 -26.85 27.28 -14.45
C ALA A 151 -25.43 27.90 -14.62
N THR A 152 -24.89 28.49 -13.57
CA THR A 152 -23.54 29.05 -13.53
C THR A 152 -22.67 28.29 -12.51
N VAL A 153 -21.44 27.99 -12.90
CA VAL A 153 -20.48 27.20 -12.09
C VAL A 153 -19.11 27.85 -12.04
N PHE A 154 -18.38 27.60 -10.94
CA PHE A 154 -17.01 28.03 -10.70
C PHE A 154 -16.14 26.80 -10.48
N LEU A 155 -15.06 26.68 -11.23
CA LEU A 155 -14.24 25.50 -11.28
C LEU A 155 -12.95 25.66 -10.48
N ASN A 156 -12.49 24.58 -9.83
CA ASN A 156 -11.13 24.57 -9.29
C ASN A 156 -10.08 24.29 -10.39
N THR A 157 -8.81 24.53 -10.08
CA THR A 157 -7.70 24.34 -11.03
C THR A 157 -7.64 22.91 -11.58
N ALA A 158 -7.95 21.90 -10.76
CA ALA A 158 -7.97 20.51 -11.17
C ALA A 158 -9.06 20.21 -12.22
N ALA A 159 -10.27 20.80 -12.04
CA ALA A 159 -11.35 20.65 -12.99
C ALA A 159 -11.02 21.34 -14.33
N LEU A 160 -10.46 22.55 -14.28
CA LEU A 160 -10.04 23.27 -15.49
C LEU A 160 -9.00 22.49 -16.29
N GLN A 161 -7.98 21.95 -15.61
CA GLN A 161 -6.94 21.11 -16.26
C GLN A 161 -7.51 19.83 -16.87
N ALA A 162 -8.39 19.15 -16.12
CA ALA A 162 -8.97 17.89 -16.55
C ALA A 162 -9.92 18.03 -17.75
N LEU A 163 -10.59 19.21 -17.84
CA LEU A 163 -11.47 19.57 -18.95
C LEU A 163 -10.75 20.27 -20.12
N GLY A 164 -9.44 20.50 -19.99
CA GLY A 164 -8.66 21.21 -21.02
C GLY A 164 -8.99 22.70 -21.15
N LEU A 165 -9.58 23.30 -20.11
CA LEU A 165 -9.94 24.71 -20.07
C LEU A 165 -8.79 25.56 -19.49
N SER A 166 -8.64 26.79 -20.04
CA SER A 166 -7.67 27.75 -19.50
C SER A 166 -8.12 28.28 -18.12
N ALA A 167 -7.17 28.37 -17.18
CA ALA A 167 -7.41 29.05 -15.91
C ALA A 167 -7.46 30.59 -16.05
N ALA A 168 -6.93 31.13 -17.14
CA ALA A 168 -6.98 32.56 -17.44
C ALA A 168 -8.40 32.97 -17.89
N ALA A 169 -8.81 34.15 -17.48
CA ALA A 169 -10.07 34.74 -17.92
C ALA A 169 -10.14 34.76 -19.44
N PRO A 170 -11.28 34.38 -20.06
CA PRO A 170 -11.47 34.55 -21.50
C PRO A 170 -11.43 36.04 -21.86
N ALA A 171 -11.05 36.34 -23.09
CA ALA A 171 -11.05 37.73 -23.56
C ALA A 171 -12.47 38.36 -23.38
N PRO A 172 -12.58 39.65 -23.05
CA PRO A 172 -13.88 40.31 -22.80
C PRO A 172 -14.91 40.18 -23.92
N SER A 173 -14.45 39.93 -25.13
CA SER A 173 -15.29 39.70 -26.33
C SER A 173 -15.62 38.24 -26.60
N SER A 174 -15.05 37.31 -25.85
CA SER A 174 -15.28 35.86 -26.04
C SER A 174 -16.44 35.39 -25.17
N PRO A 175 -17.31 34.49 -25.64
CA PRO A 175 -18.34 33.88 -24.82
C PRO A 175 -17.71 33.07 -23.69
N LEU A 176 -18.35 33.04 -22.53
CA LEU A 176 -17.95 32.21 -21.41
C LEU A 176 -17.97 30.74 -21.82
N PRO A 177 -17.00 29.93 -21.37
CA PRO A 177 -16.98 28.51 -21.63
C PRO A 177 -18.24 27.80 -21.12
N ARG A 178 -18.76 26.88 -21.89
CA ARG A 178 -19.91 26.07 -21.50
C ARG A 178 -19.49 24.67 -21.19
N LEU A 179 -20.14 24.08 -20.20
CA LEU A 179 -19.98 22.70 -19.80
C LEU A 179 -21.30 21.99 -19.88
N THR A 180 -21.26 20.77 -20.35
CA THR A 180 -22.38 19.84 -20.20
C THR A 180 -22.14 19.00 -18.96
N LEU A 181 -23.03 19.11 -17.96
CA LEU A 181 -23.04 18.32 -16.72
C LEU A 181 -24.08 17.23 -16.82
N GLN A 182 -23.71 16.00 -16.51
CA GLN A 182 -24.60 14.86 -16.49
C GLN A 182 -24.59 14.20 -15.11
N VAL A 183 -25.78 14.06 -14.51
CA VAL A 183 -25.98 13.41 -13.22
C VAL A 183 -26.86 12.17 -13.43
N GLY A 184 -26.32 10.96 -13.27
CA GLY A 184 -27.03 9.71 -13.51
C GLY A 184 -27.45 9.52 -14.98
N LEU A 185 -28.64 8.96 -15.16
CA LEU A 185 -29.32 8.87 -16.45
C LEU A 185 -30.19 10.11 -16.73
N GLN A 186 -30.03 11.18 -15.96
CA GLN A 186 -30.72 12.42 -16.22
C GLN A 186 -30.15 13.11 -17.46
N GLN A 187 -30.92 14.00 -18.03
CA GLN A 187 -30.51 14.79 -19.19
C GLN A 187 -29.21 15.55 -18.89
N ALA A 188 -28.36 15.65 -19.88
CA ALA A 188 -27.21 16.50 -19.86
C ALA A 188 -27.64 17.98 -19.73
N LEU A 189 -27.14 18.66 -18.71
CA LEU A 189 -27.48 20.03 -18.39
C LEU A 189 -26.34 20.96 -18.78
N THR A 190 -26.61 21.98 -19.58
CA THR A 190 -25.60 22.96 -19.97
C THR A 190 -25.48 24.06 -18.93
N VAL A 191 -24.25 24.24 -18.44
CA VAL A 191 -23.92 25.30 -17.48
C VAL A 191 -22.78 26.18 -18.03
N GLN A 192 -22.71 27.43 -17.58
CA GLN A 192 -21.66 28.36 -17.93
C GLN A 192 -20.59 28.41 -16.85
N VAL A 193 -19.33 28.43 -17.27
CA VAL A 193 -18.19 28.63 -16.35
C VAL A 193 -17.96 30.15 -16.24
N ALA A 194 -18.23 30.72 -15.06
CA ALA A 194 -18.10 32.15 -14.83
C ALA A 194 -16.80 32.54 -14.11
N GLY A 195 -16.04 31.59 -13.63
CA GLY A 195 -14.83 31.87 -12.87
C GLY A 195 -14.23 30.66 -12.18
N THR A 196 -13.45 30.92 -11.14
CA THR A 196 -12.66 29.91 -10.45
C THR A 196 -12.90 29.89 -8.96
N VAL A 197 -12.52 28.76 -8.31
CA VAL A 197 -12.37 28.63 -6.85
C VAL A 197 -10.96 28.18 -6.51
N THR A 198 -10.47 28.57 -5.33
CA THR A 198 -9.08 28.25 -4.90
C THR A 198 -8.95 26.88 -4.23
N ALA A 199 -10.06 26.16 -4.01
CA ALA A 199 -10.04 24.85 -3.38
C ALA A 199 -9.18 23.87 -4.19
N GLY A 200 -8.20 23.24 -3.52
CA GLY A 200 -7.37 22.19 -4.09
C GLY A 200 -8.09 20.83 -4.13
N GLY A 201 -7.38 19.79 -4.58
CA GLY A 201 -7.87 18.43 -4.58
C GLY A 201 -8.44 17.96 -5.92
N ALA A 202 -9.43 17.05 -5.88
CA ALA A 202 -10.08 16.50 -7.07
C ALA A 202 -10.89 17.55 -7.86
N PRO A 203 -11.24 17.28 -9.13
CA PRO A 203 -12.08 18.18 -9.92
C PRO A 203 -13.38 18.55 -9.19
N LEU A 204 -13.63 19.85 -9.05
CA LEU A 204 -14.74 20.43 -8.28
C LEU A 204 -15.37 21.58 -9.04
N ALA A 205 -16.70 21.63 -9.04
CA ALA A 205 -17.52 22.75 -9.47
C ALA A 205 -18.34 23.27 -8.28
N VAL A 206 -18.36 24.57 -8.07
CA VAL A 206 -19.17 25.26 -7.04
C VAL A 206 -20.23 26.08 -7.70
N MET A 207 -21.44 26.03 -7.17
CA MET A 207 -22.59 26.84 -7.60
C MET A 207 -23.48 27.21 -6.41
N ASP A 208 -24.43 28.08 -6.62
CA ASP A 208 -25.41 28.39 -5.60
C ASP A 208 -26.28 27.18 -5.25
N ILE A 209 -26.65 27.04 -3.96
CA ILE A 209 -27.40 25.89 -3.47
C ILE A 209 -28.81 25.81 -4.06
N GLY A 210 -29.52 26.92 -4.16
CA GLY A 210 -30.86 26.96 -4.76
C GLY A 210 -30.80 26.58 -6.25
N ALA A 211 -29.84 27.15 -6.97
CA ALA A 211 -29.60 26.78 -8.37
C ALA A 211 -29.25 25.29 -8.54
N ALA A 212 -28.46 24.72 -7.61
CA ALA A 212 -28.11 23.31 -7.62
C ALA A 212 -29.33 22.40 -7.35
N GLN A 213 -30.17 22.78 -6.36
CA GLN A 213 -31.40 22.04 -6.04
C GLN A 213 -32.37 22.02 -7.21
N ASP A 214 -32.57 23.16 -7.85
CA ASP A 214 -33.49 23.31 -9.00
C ASP A 214 -32.94 22.58 -10.24
N LEU A 215 -31.69 22.82 -10.58
CA LEU A 215 -31.06 22.26 -11.79
C LEU A 215 -31.01 20.71 -11.76
N PHE A 216 -30.77 20.16 -10.58
CA PHE A 216 -30.62 18.68 -10.42
C PHE A 216 -31.87 18.01 -9.85
N GLY A 217 -32.98 18.70 -9.70
CA GLY A 217 -34.24 18.16 -9.20
C GLY A 217 -34.15 17.65 -7.76
N ARG A 218 -33.46 18.38 -6.90
CA ARG A 218 -33.18 18.00 -5.49
C ARG A 218 -33.77 19.00 -4.50
N ALA A 219 -34.88 19.64 -4.86
CA ALA A 219 -35.58 20.60 -4.00
C ALA A 219 -35.87 20.00 -2.61
N GLY A 220 -35.53 20.73 -1.56
CA GLY A 220 -35.74 20.32 -0.17
C GLY A 220 -34.79 19.26 0.37
N ALA A 221 -33.76 18.85 -0.42
CA ALA A 221 -32.78 17.86 -0.02
C ALA A 221 -31.38 18.47 0.14
N LEU A 222 -30.69 18.10 1.22
CA LEU A 222 -29.31 18.50 1.54
C LEU A 222 -28.46 17.25 1.73
N THR A 223 -27.16 17.37 1.47
CA THR A 223 -26.21 16.27 1.74
C THR A 223 -25.62 16.41 3.14
N ARG A 224 -25.35 17.65 3.58
CA ARG A 224 -24.83 17.94 4.92
C ARG A 224 -25.21 19.36 5.33
N ILE A 225 -25.13 19.58 6.64
CA ILE A 225 -25.25 20.90 7.25
C ILE A 225 -24.01 21.13 8.10
N ASP A 226 -23.23 22.15 7.76
CA ASP A 226 -22.03 22.53 8.49
C ASP A 226 -22.44 23.55 9.58
N LEU A 227 -22.02 23.30 10.83
CA LEU A 227 -22.43 24.08 12.00
C LEU A 227 -21.23 24.74 12.67
N GLN A 228 -21.38 25.99 13.03
CA GLN A 228 -20.48 26.72 13.91
C GLN A 228 -21.24 27.07 15.18
N LEU A 229 -20.74 26.65 16.32
CA LEU A 229 -21.36 26.91 17.63
C LEU A 229 -20.95 28.28 18.16
N GLN A 230 -21.77 28.83 19.08
CA GLN A 230 -21.42 30.04 19.78
C GLN A 230 -20.16 29.87 20.63
N PRO A 231 -19.28 30.88 20.73
CA PRO A 231 -18.08 30.78 21.57
C PRO A 231 -18.43 30.43 23.02
N GLY A 232 -17.80 29.39 23.55
CA GLY A 232 -18.04 28.92 24.93
C GLY A 232 -19.10 27.82 25.07
N THR A 233 -19.77 27.41 24.00
CA THR A 233 -20.73 26.28 24.05
C THR A 233 -19.99 24.97 24.25
N ASP A 234 -20.41 24.16 25.25
CA ASP A 234 -19.93 22.81 25.40
C ASP A 234 -20.57 21.93 24.32
N ARG A 235 -19.71 21.52 23.38
CA ARG A 235 -20.09 20.74 22.20
C ARG A 235 -20.77 19.42 22.57
N THR A 236 -20.23 18.71 23.57
CA THR A 236 -20.76 17.41 23.99
C THR A 236 -22.10 17.52 24.71
N ALA A 237 -22.24 18.53 25.53
CA ALA A 237 -23.51 18.83 26.19
C ALA A 237 -24.58 19.24 25.17
N TRP A 238 -24.24 20.10 24.22
CA TRP A 238 -25.16 20.52 23.13
C TRP A 238 -25.59 19.33 22.27
N GLU A 239 -24.67 18.47 21.85
CA GLU A 239 -24.98 17.27 21.07
C GLU A 239 -25.93 16.32 21.82
N SER A 240 -25.69 16.08 23.12
CA SER A 240 -26.55 15.23 23.93
C SER A 240 -27.96 15.82 24.09
N THR A 241 -28.06 17.14 24.25
CA THR A 241 -29.33 17.85 24.34
C THR A 241 -30.11 17.78 23.02
N LEU A 242 -29.40 17.99 21.89
CA LEU A 242 -30.01 17.92 20.57
C LEU A 242 -30.57 16.52 20.27
N ARG A 243 -29.82 15.48 20.61
CA ARG A 243 -30.26 14.07 20.43
C ARG A 243 -31.44 13.67 21.33
N ALA A 244 -31.60 14.34 22.48
CA ALA A 244 -32.70 14.10 23.42
C ALA A 244 -33.99 14.82 23.03
N GLN A 245 -33.92 15.73 22.04
CA GLN A 245 -35.13 16.51 21.63
C GLN A 245 -36.21 15.59 21.01
N PRO A 246 -37.50 15.78 21.31
CA PRO A 246 -38.59 15.05 20.68
C PRO A 246 -38.58 15.27 19.16
N GLY A 247 -38.71 14.17 18.38
CA GLY A 247 -38.69 14.22 16.91
C GLY A 247 -37.34 14.41 16.29
N TRP A 248 -36.22 14.23 17.02
CA TRP A 248 -34.90 14.17 16.41
C TRP A 248 -34.72 12.83 15.68
N PRO A 249 -34.36 12.84 14.36
CA PRO A 249 -34.22 11.60 13.61
C PRO A 249 -33.05 10.75 14.12
N ALA A 250 -33.28 9.46 14.33
CA ALA A 250 -32.28 8.53 14.86
C ALA A 250 -31.18 8.16 13.86
N ASN A 251 -31.39 8.48 12.56
CA ASN A 251 -30.47 8.17 11.46
C ASN A 251 -29.50 9.33 11.12
N LEU A 252 -29.27 10.24 12.05
CA LEU A 252 -28.37 11.37 11.87
C LEU A 252 -27.05 11.17 12.61
N VAL A 253 -25.97 11.60 11.97
CA VAL A 253 -24.60 11.58 12.50
C VAL A 253 -24.08 13.00 12.58
N LEU A 254 -23.64 13.40 13.78
CA LEU A 254 -22.86 14.60 14.02
C LEU A 254 -21.38 14.19 14.00
N ALA A 255 -20.62 14.71 13.04
CA ALA A 255 -19.21 14.44 12.86
C ALA A 255 -18.39 15.73 13.06
N GLN A 256 -17.14 15.58 13.51
CA GLN A 256 -16.20 16.69 13.54
C GLN A 256 -15.45 16.77 12.22
N PRO A 257 -15.01 17.96 11.75
CA PRO A 257 -14.25 18.10 10.50
C PRO A 257 -12.96 17.28 10.50
N GLY A 258 -12.33 17.10 11.67
CA GLY A 258 -11.16 16.26 11.85
C GLY A 258 -11.39 14.76 11.66
N ASP A 259 -12.63 14.29 11.84
CA ASP A 259 -12.95 12.85 11.75
C ASP A 259 -12.70 12.30 10.35
N ALA A 260 -12.94 13.07 9.30
CA ALA A 260 -12.66 12.66 7.92
C ALA A 260 -11.15 12.43 7.70
N THR A 261 -10.31 13.34 8.16
CA THR A 261 -8.85 13.20 8.11
C THR A 261 -8.37 12.03 8.98
N GLN A 262 -8.96 11.88 10.17
CA GLN A 262 -8.63 10.80 11.09
C GLN A 262 -9.05 9.44 10.52
N ARG A 263 -10.22 9.32 9.89
CA ARG A 263 -10.68 8.10 9.21
C ARG A 263 -9.68 7.65 8.15
N ILE A 264 -9.23 8.55 7.28
CA ILE A 264 -8.28 8.22 6.21
C ILE A 264 -6.89 7.94 6.78
N SER A 265 -6.47 8.69 7.81
CA SER A 265 -5.23 8.39 8.53
C SER A 265 -5.26 6.99 9.13
N ASN A 266 -6.38 6.57 9.72
CA ASN A 266 -6.55 5.23 10.28
C ASN A 266 -6.53 4.15 9.20
N LEU A 267 -7.23 4.34 8.08
CA LEU A 267 -7.24 3.42 6.93
C LEU A 267 -5.84 3.27 6.32
N SER A 268 -5.14 4.37 6.11
CA SER A 268 -3.79 4.35 5.53
C SER A 268 -2.70 3.91 6.52
N ARG A 269 -3.01 3.83 7.82
CA ARG A 269 -2.05 3.47 8.89
C ARG A 269 -1.42 2.10 8.65
N ALA A 270 -2.23 1.09 8.39
CA ALA A 270 -1.78 -0.27 8.16
C ALA A 270 -0.80 -0.35 6.99
N TYR A 271 -1.15 0.31 5.88
CA TYR A 271 -0.31 0.38 4.69
C TYR A 271 1.03 1.08 4.98
N ARG A 272 1.00 2.25 5.65
CA ARG A 272 2.20 3.00 6.03
C ARG A 272 3.11 2.19 6.95
N VAL A 273 2.54 1.55 7.98
CA VAL A 273 3.32 0.74 8.92
C VAL A 273 3.96 -0.43 8.21
N ASN A 274 3.20 -1.15 7.37
CA ASN A 274 3.74 -2.28 6.61
C ASN A 274 4.90 -1.88 5.70
N LEU A 275 4.77 -0.79 4.93
CA LEU A 275 5.85 -0.27 4.09
C LEU A 275 7.06 0.18 4.91
N THR A 276 6.83 0.83 6.07
CA THR A 276 7.92 1.24 6.97
C THR A 276 8.68 0.05 7.50
N VAL A 277 7.97 -1.02 7.89
CA VAL A 277 8.62 -2.24 8.39
C VAL A 277 9.39 -2.95 7.28
N LEU A 278 8.83 -3.05 6.07
CA LEU A 278 9.56 -3.61 4.93
C LEU A 278 10.84 -2.80 4.64
N ALA A 279 10.79 -1.47 4.75
CA ALA A 279 11.95 -0.61 4.62
C ALA A 279 12.97 -0.82 5.76
N LEU A 280 12.51 -1.06 7.00
CA LEU A 280 13.39 -1.42 8.12
C LEU A 280 14.05 -2.79 7.94
N VAL A 281 13.35 -3.76 7.35
CA VAL A 281 13.95 -5.06 7.00
C VAL A 281 15.01 -4.89 5.91
N ALA A 282 14.80 -4.00 4.92
CA ALA A 282 15.83 -3.66 3.94
C ALA A 282 17.05 -2.98 4.60
N LEU A 283 16.82 -2.10 5.58
CA LEU A 283 17.90 -1.50 6.37
C LEU A 283 18.65 -2.54 7.20
N PHE A 284 17.95 -3.54 7.75
CA PHE A 284 18.57 -4.68 8.43
C PHE A 284 19.49 -5.47 7.50
N THR A 285 19.08 -5.74 6.25
CA THR A 285 19.96 -6.40 5.28
C THR A 285 21.21 -5.55 4.98
N GLY A 286 21.06 -4.22 4.93
CA GLY A 286 22.16 -3.28 4.84
C GLY A 286 23.11 -3.36 6.03
N ALA A 287 22.59 -3.38 7.26
CA ALA A 287 23.38 -3.54 8.48
C ALA A 287 24.15 -4.87 8.49
N PHE A 288 23.50 -5.94 8.03
CA PHE A 288 24.16 -7.25 7.92
C PHE A 288 25.31 -7.25 6.87
N LEU A 289 25.16 -6.51 5.78
CA LEU A 289 26.24 -6.36 4.81
C LEU A 289 27.41 -5.56 5.40
N VAL A 290 27.14 -4.49 6.16
CA VAL A 290 28.16 -3.77 6.92
C VAL A 290 28.88 -4.71 7.88
N PHE A 291 28.14 -5.53 8.63
CA PHE A 291 28.72 -6.58 9.48
C PHE A 291 29.63 -7.52 8.69
N SER A 292 29.18 -8.03 7.55
CA SER A 292 29.94 -8.98 6.73
C SER A 292 31.24 -8.36 6.21
N VAL A 293 31.18 -7.11 5.70
CA VAL A 293 32.36 -6.38 5.20
C VAL A 293 33.35 -6.08 6.33
N LEU A 294 32.89 -5.62 7.48
CA LEU A 294 33.75 -5.30 8.61
C LEU A 294 34.32 -6.53 9.30
N ALA A 295 33.53 -7.60 9.43
CA ALA A 295 34.02 -8.87 9.99
C ALA A 295 35.18 -9.41 9.17
N LEU A 296 35.09 -9.35 7.84
CA LEU A 296 36.15 -9.75 6.94
C LEU A 296 37.36 -8.80 7.02
N SER A 297 37.13 -7.48 7.10
CA SER A 297 38.16 -6.46 7.29
C SER A 297 38.96 -6.72 8.56
N VAL A 298 38.28 -6.90 9.69
CA VAL A 298 38.91 -7.18 10.99
C VAL A 298 39.69 -8.49 10.95
N ALA A 299 39.15 -9.55 10.32
CA ALA A 299 39.84 -10.82 10.20
C ALA A 299 41.15 -10.70 9.39
N GLN A 300 41.14 -9.96 8.27
CA GLN A 300 42.34 -9.74 7.43
C GLN A 300 43.35 -8.85 8.10
N ARG A 301 42.93 -7.87 8.88
CA ARG A 301 43.79 -6.92 9.63
C ARG A 301 44.17 -7.43 11.02
N GLY A 302 43.89 -8.69 11.34
CA GLY A 302 44.18 -9.33 12.63
C GLY A 302 45.62 -9.14 13.06
N PRO A 303 46.66 -9.44 12.22
CA PRO A 303 48.09 -9.20 12.55
C PRO A 303 48.37 -7.72 12.85
N GLN A 304 47.76 -6.78 12.13
CA GLN A 304 47.90 -5.35 12.34
C GLN A 304 47.32 -4.90 13.69
N PHE A 305 46.09 -5.42 14.04
CA PHE A 305 45.49 -5.16 15.35
C PHE A 305 46.32 -5.77 16.50
N ALA A 306 46.94 -6.94 16.26
CA ALA A 306 47.84 -7.56 17.21
C ALA A 306 49.13 -6.70 17.41
N LEU A 307 49.69 -6.18 16.32
CA LEU A 307 50.85 -5.27 16.38
C LEU A 307 50.48 -3.97 17.13
N LEU A 308 49.35 -3.36 16.83
CA LEU A 308 48.87 -2.18 17.56
C LEU A 308 48.72 -2.46 19.06
N ALA A 309 48.27 -3.67 19.44
CA ALA A 309 48.20 -4.07 20.84
C ALA A 309 49.59 -4.18 21.51
N VAL A 310 50.60 -4.70 20.80
CA VAL A 310 51.98 -4.77 21.28
C VAL A 310 52.57 -3.35 21.41
N LEU A 311 52.22 -2.44 20.52
CA LEU A 311 52.58 -1.02 20.55
C LEU A 311 51.83 -0.23 21.64
N GLY A 312 50.98 -0.86 22.45
CA GLY A 312 50.29 -0.23 23.57
C GLY A 312 48.85 0.27 23.31
N ALA A 313 48.27 -0.04 22.13
CA ALA A 313 46.87 0.28 21.90
C ALA A 313 45.96 -0.56 22.80
N THR A 314 45.13 0.13 23.58
CA THR A 314 44.20 -0.53 24.51
C THR A 314 43.07 -1.31 23.77
N PRO A 315 42.46 -2.31 24.39
CA PRO A 315 41.33 -3.01 23.80
C PRO A 315 40.17 -2.06 23.39
N HIS A 316 39.89 -1.06 24.22
CA HIS A 316 38.87 -0.04 23.93
C HIS A 316 39.23 0.84 22.73
N GLN A 317 40.50 1.18 22.50
CA GLN A 317 40.91 1.93 21.33
C GLN A 317 40.71 1.12 20.05
N ARG A 318 41.02 -0.18 20.06
CA ARG A 318 40.79 -1.07 18.91
C ARG A 318 39.29 -1.21 18.59
N LEU A 319 38.44 -1.38 19.63
CA LEU A 319 36.97 -1.37 19.48
C LEU A 319 36.50 -0.05 18.89
N ALA A 320 36.94 1.10 19.46
CA ALA A 320 36.55 2.44 19.02
C ALA A 320 36.97 2.72 17.58
N LEU A 321 38.09 2.15 17.11
CA LEU A 321 38.57 2.33 15.75
C LEU A 321 37.62 1.70 14.74
N VAL A 322 37.20 0.47 14.98
CA VAL A 322 36.24 -0.24 14.09
C VAL A 322 34.85 0.40 14.14
N LEU A 323 34.39 0.85 15.31
CA LEU A 323 33.12 1.56 15.43
C LEU A 323 33.15 2.92 14.72
N ALA A 324 34.30 3.63 14.76
CA ALA A 324 34.44 4.86 14.01
C ALA A 324 34.41 4.64 12.49
N GLU A 325 35.02 3.55 12.00
CA GLU A 325 34.88 3.12 10.60
C GLU A 325 33.43 2.85 10.25
N SER A 326 32.71 2.09 11.09
CA SER A 326 31.28 1.83 10.91
C SER A 326 30.45 3.11 10.89
N ALA A 327 30.71 4.04 11.80
CA ALA A 327 30.01 5.32 11.87
C ALA A 327 30.27 6.17 10.61
N ALA A 328 31.50 6.20 10.11
CA ALA A 328 31.85 6.94 8.89
C ALA A 328 31.13 6.37 7.66
N LEU A 329 31.14 5.04 7.50
CA LEU A 329 30.42 4.35 6.41
C LEU A 329 28.92 4.56 6.53
N GLY A 330 28.38 4.48 7.76
CA GLY A 330 26.96 4.73 8.07
C GLY A 330 26.56 6.17 7.76
N LEU A 331 27.37 7.15 8.14
CA LEU A 331 27.10 8.56 7.89
C LEU A 331 27.11 8.88 6.39
N LEU A 332 28.12 8.43 5.66
CA LEU A 332 28.20 8.60 4.21
C LEU A 332 27.03 7.92 3.51
N GLY A 333 26.72 6.68 3.89
CA GLY A 333 25.58 5.94 3.36
C GLY A 333 24.25 6.62 3.66
N SER A 334 24.08 7.18 4.86
CA SER A 334 22.86 7.89 5.26
C SER A 334 22.67 9.19 4.50
N VAL A 335 23.72 10.00 4.33
CA VAL A 335 23.63 11.25 3.56
C VAL A 335 23.30 10.98 2.11
N LEU A 336 24.01 10.05 1.47
CA LEU A 336 23.72 9.62 0.09
C LEU A 336 22.34 8.96 -0.01
N GLY A 337 21.92 8.23 1.03
CA GLY A 337 20.61 7.60 1.11
C GLY A 337 19.46 8.61 1.18
N ILE A 338 19.59 9.65 1.99
CA ILE A 338 18.59 10.73 2.07
C ILE A 338 18.49 11.47 0.74
N THR A 339 19.60 11.79 0.08
CA THR A 339 19.59 12.47 -1.22
C THR A 339 18.94 11.59 -2.31
N LEU A 340 19.33 10.32 -2.39
CA LEU A 340 18.73 9.36 -3.32
C LEU A 340 17.24 9.12 -3.01
N GLY A 341 16.89 8.99 -1.72
CA GLY A 341 15.52 8.81 -1.26
C GLY A 341 14.62 9.98 -1.61
N THR A 342 15.13 11.20 -1.48
CA THR A 342 14.43 12.42 -1.92
C THR A 342 14.18 12.40 -3.43
N ALA A 343 15.20 12.06 -4.22
CA ALA A 343 15.07 11.96 -5.68
C ALA A 343 14.07 10.88 -6.09
N LEU A 344 14.12 9.71 -5.46
CA LEU A 344 13.15 8.62 -5.69
C LEU A 344 11.73 9.03 -5.31
N ALA A 345 11.55 9.73 -4.19
CA ALA A 345 10.24 10.23 -3.79
C ALA A 345 9.70 11.26 -4.78
N ALA A 346 10.53 12.20 -5.23
CA ALA A 346 10.14 13.19 -6.22
C ALA A 346 9.70 12.57 -7.54
N THR A 347 10.50 11.62 -8.05
CA THR A 347 10.15 10.90 -9.30
C THR A 347 8.90 10.04 -9.15
N ALA A 348 8.73 9.35 -8.02
CA ALA A 348 7.55 8.55 -7.75
C ALA A 348 6.28 9.40 -7.68
N LEU A 349 6.31 10.54 -6.99
CA LEU A 349 5.18 11.47 -6.90
C LEU A 349 4.81 12.07 -8.27
N GLN A 350 5.80 12.35 -9.13
CA GLN A 350 5.56 12.83 -10.49
C GLN A 350 4.94 11.77 -11.41
N LEU A 351 5.42 10.51 -11.33
CA LEU A 351 5.00 9.42 -12.21
C LEU A 351 3.70 8.75 -11.77
N LEU A 352 3.53 8.55 -10.46
CA LEU A 352 2.43 7.78 -9.89
C LEU A 352 1.33 8.67 -9.28
N GLY A 353 1.62 9.96 -9.06
CA GLY A 353 0.76 10.83 -8.25
C GLY A 353 0.83 10.47 -6.76
N GLY A 354 -0.15 10.94 -5.98
CA GLY A 354 -0.23 10.65 -4.54
C GLY A 354 -0.74 9.24 -4.19
N ASP A 355 -1.28 8.53 -5.17
CA ASP A 355 -1.88 7.22 -4.94
C ASP A 355 -0.87 6.09 -5.14
N LEU A 356 -0.33 5.60 -4.05
CA LEU A 356 0.57 4.44 -4.01
C LEU A 356 -0.16 3.10 -4.16
N GLY A 357 -1.41 3.11 -4.64
CA GLY A 357 -2.15 1.92 -5.01
C GLY A 357 -3.28 1.51 -4.07
N GLY A 358 -3.53 2.28 -2.99
CA GLY A 358 -4.67 2.04 -2.11
C GLY A 358 -5.98 2.71 -2.56
N GLY A 359 -5.93 3.56 -3.59
CA GLY A 359 -7.08 4.36 -4.02
C GLY A 359 -7.48 5.47 -3.05
N TYR A 360 -6.74 5.64 -1.95
CA TYR A 360 -7.08 6.61 -0.89
C TYR A 360 -6.84 8.07 -1.31
N PHE A 361 -5.93 8.30 -2.24
CA PHE A 361 -5.47 9.62 -2.67
C PHE A 361 -5.69 9.85 -4.16
N ALA A 362 -6.68 9.19 -4.74
CA ALA A 362 -6.98 9.30 -6.16
C ALA A 362 -7.26 10.76 -6.57
N GLY A 363 -6.64 11.20 -7.66
CA GLY A 363 -6.82 12.55 -8.20
C GLY A 363 -6.00 13.66 -7.51
N VAL A 364 -5.22 13.32 -6.48
CA VAL A 364 -4.33 14.26 -5.78
C VAL A 364 -2.94 14.23 -6.42
N ARG A 365 -2.35 15.39 -6.69
CA ARG A 365 -0.95 15.56 -7.14
C ARG A 365 -0.14 16.23 -6.04
N PRO A 366 0.38 15.46 -5.07
CA PRO A 366 1.03 16.04 -3.91
C PRO A 366 2.34 16.72 -4.28
N ALA A 367 2.58 17.88 -3.68
CA ALA A 367 3.87 18.52 -3.67
C ALA A 367 4.81 17.77 -2.71
N LEU A 368 6.08 17.70 -3.06
CA LEU A 368 7.10 17.05 -2.22
C LEU A 368 7.22 17.78 -0.87
N GLN A 369 6.82 17.15 0.21
CA GLN A 369 6.98 17.64 1.57
C GLN A 369 8.26 17.08 2.20
N TRP A 370 9.34 17.84 2.12
CA TRP A 370 10.60 17.46 2.73
C TRP A 370 10.65 17.88 4.21
N SER A 371 11.02 16.95 5.09
CA SER A 371 11.05 17.18 6.54
C SER A 371 12.46 16.94 7.09
N ALA A 372 13.09 17.99 7.63
CA ALA A 372 14.39 17.90 8.26
C ALA A 372 14.42 16.96 9.49
N PRO A 373 13.40 16.94 10.38
CA PRO A 373 13.34 15.98 11.47
C PRO A 373 13.30 14.53 10.98
N ALA A 374 12.51 14.24 9.94
CA ALA A 374 12.45 12.90 9.36
C ALA A 374 13.80 12.48 8.74
N ALA A 375 14.44 13.37 7.98
CA ALA A 375 15.76 13.11 7.42
C ALA A 375 16.79 12.79 8.52
N LEU A 376 16.73 13.50 9.65
CA LEU A 376 17.59 13.26 10.80
C LEU A 376 17.31 11.89 11.46
N VAL A 377 16.07 11.53 11.64
CA VAL A 377 15.66 10.22 12.21
C VAL A 377 16.12 9.08 11.31
N TYR A 378 15.82 9.12 10.01
CA TYR A 378 16.21 8.07 9.09
C TYR A 378 17.73 8.02 8.86
N GLY A 379 18.40 9.17 8.87
CA GLY A 379 19.85 9.26 8.86
C GLY A 379 20.48 8.63 10.10
N ALA A 380 19.94 8.93 11.28
CA ALA A 380 20.39 8.34 12.54
C ALA A 380 20.14 6.82 12.57
N LEU A 381 19.01 6.34 12.04
CA LEU A 381 18.72 4.90 11.89
C LEU A 381 19.74 4.21 10.97
N GLY A 382 20.15 4.84 9.88
CA GLY A 382 21.18 4.32 9.01
C GLY A 382 22.55 4.22 9.71
N VAL A 383 22.94 5.24 10.46
CA VAL A 383 24.16 5.21 11.28
C VAL A 383 24.06 4.15 12.37
N ALA A 384 22.91 4.06 13.06
CA ALA A 384 22.67 3.05 14.08
C ALA A 384 22.75 1.62 13.52
N ALA A 385 22.20 1.40 12.32
CA ALA A 385 22.28 0.12 11.62
C ALA A 385 23.72 -0.25 11.27
N ALA A 386 24.51 0.73 10.81
CA ALA A 386 25.93 0.53 10.53
C ALA A 386 26.73 0.24 11.81
N LEU A 387 26.45 0.93 12.91
CA LEU A 387 27.07 0.67 14.22
C LEU A 387 26.68 -0.71 14.77
N ALA A 388 25.42 -1.09 14.64
CA ALA A 388 24.93 -2.42 15.05
C ALA A 388 25.64 -3.53 14.23
N GLY A 389 25.76 -3.35 12.92
CA GLY A 389 26.50 -4.23 12.04
C GLY A 389 28.00 -4.31 12.41
N GLY A 390 28.60 -3.17 12.75
CA GLY A 390 30.02 -3.06 13.14
C GLY A 390 30.34 -3.54 14.55
N TRP A 391 29.34 -3.70 15.42
CA TRP A 391 29.55 -4.02 16.85
C TRP A 391 30.27 -5.36 17.09
N TRP A 392 29.82 -6.41 16.45
CA TRP A 392 30.41 -7.75 16.59
C TRP A 392 31.86 -7.81 16.07
N PRO A 393 32.16 -7.31 14.85
CA PRO A 393 33.54 -7.18 14.37
C PRO A 393 34.44 -6.34 15.29
N ALA A 394 33.91 -5.22 15.80
CA ALA A 394 34.65 -4.37 16.74
C ALA A 394 35.00 -5.11 18.04
N ARG A 395 34.06 -5.91 18.54
CA ARG A 395 34.30 -6.74 19.74
C ARG A 395 35.30 -7.87 19.47
N ALA A 396 35.30 -8.44 18.28
CA ALA A 396 36.31 -9.41 17.86
C ALA A 396 37.72 -8.76 17.80
N ALA A 397 37.84 -7.55 17.26
CA ALA A 397 39.10 -6.79 17.28
C ALA A 397 39.58 -6.44 18.72
N GLN A 398 38.63 -6.17 19.63
CA GLN A 398 38.91 -5.90 21.03
C GLN A 398 39.50 -7.10 21.77
N THR A 399 38.95 -8.30 21.57
CA THR A 399 39.31 -9.53 22.30
C THR A 399 40.45 -10.33 21.66
N LEU A 400 41.02 -9.88 20.53
CA LEU A 400 42.00 -10.57 19.75
C LEU A 400 43.29 -10.80 20.59
N PRO A 401 43.77 -12.11 20.78
CA PRO A 401 44.99 -12.37 21.54
C PRO A 401 46.25 -12.06 20.71
N PRO A 402 47.04 -11.06 21.08
CA PRO A 402 48.15 -10.58 20.25
C PRO A 402 49.22 -11.64 19.95
N ALA A 403 49.62 -12.39 20.95
CA ALA A 403 50.72 -13.37 20.83
C ALA A 403 50.36 -14.57 19.90
N GLN A 404 49.13 -15.05 19.94
CA GLN A 404 48.68 -16.15 19.10
C GLN A 404 48.45 -15.70 17.66
N THR A 405 47.96 -14.48 17.49
CA THR A 405 47.68 -13.91 16.17
C THR A 405 48.95 -13.63 15.38
N LEU A 406 50.02 -13.10 16.06
CA LEU A 406 51.31 -12.87 15.44
C LEU A 406 52.07 -14.16 15.11
N LYS A 407 51.83 -15.23 15.82
CA LYS A 407 52.40 -16.58 15.51
C LYS A 407 51.67 -17.30 14.39
N GLY A 408 50.66 -16.69 13.74
CA GLY A 408 49.87 -17.35 12.74
C GLY A 408 48.89 -18.42 13.27
N LEU A 409 48.86 -18.63 14.59
CA LEU A 409 47.93 -19.51 15.28
C LEU A 409 46.55 -18.86 15.51
N GLY A 410 46.31 -17.78 14.81
CA GLY A 410 45.12 -16.93 14.99
C GLY A 410 43.81 -17.65 14.73
N ALA A 411 42.96 -17.62 15.73
CA ALA A 411 41.52 -17.85 15.66
C ALA A 411 41.05 -19.25 15.27
N ALA A 412 41.79 -20.29 15.56
CA ALA A 412 41.21 -21.63 15.73
C ALA A 412 40.56 -21.77 17.13
N ALA A 413 40.11 -20.68 17.76
CA ALA A 413 39.24 -20.77 18.92
C ALA A 413 37.90 -21.30 18.43
N SER A 414 37.76 -22.60 18.48
CA SER A 414 36.54 -23.35 18.36
C SER A 414 35.53 -22.79 19.38
N GLN A 415 34.81 -21.77 18.96
CA GLN A 415 33.48 -21.63 19.51
C GLN A 415 32.72 -22.84 18.96
N ALA A 416 32.53 -23.82 19.83
CA ALA A 416 31.57 -24.89 19.60
C ALA A 416 30.21 -24.21 19.40
N ASP A 417 29.90 -23.97 18.14
CA ASP A 417 28.64 -23.35 17.74
C ASP A 417 27.52 -24.34 18.06
N LYS A 418 26.97 -24.21 19.27
CA LYS A 418 25.95 -25.13 19.77
C LYS A 418 24.61 -24.97 19.04
N GLY A 419 24.47 -24.05 18.09
CA GLY A 419 23.21 -23.77 17.40
C GLY A 419 22.05 -23.37 18.33
N THR A 420 22.27 -23.46 19.66
CA THR A 420 21.24 -23.25 20.68
C THR A 420 20.69 -21.84 20.65
N VAL A 421 21.53 -20.84 20.44
CA VAL A 421 21.09 -19.43 20.35
C VAL A 421 20.15 -19.24 19.16
N GLY A 422 20.48 -19.81 18.01
CA GLY A 422 19.61 -19.75 16.82
C GLY A 422 18.27 -20.42 17.06
N ILE A 423 18.26 -21.59 17.68
CA ILE A 423 17.01 -22.31 18.01
C ILE A 423 16.16 -21.51 19.00
N VAL A 424 16.77 -20.95 20.06
CA VAL A 424 16.05 -20.14 21.06
C VAL A 424 15.43 -18.90 20.40
N LEU A 425 16.15 -18.20 19.52
CA LEU A 425 15.63 -17.03 18.80
C LEU A 425 14.48 -17.39 17.86
N ILE A 426 14.59 -18.51 17.13
CA ILE A 426 13.51 -19.01 16.27
C ILE A 426 12.28 -19.38 17.10
N ALA A 427 12.47 -20.10 18.22
CA ALA A 427 11.38 -20.47 19.10
C ALA A 427 10.70 -19.24 19.73
N ALA A 428 11.49 -18.27 20.20
CA ALA A 428 10.96 -17.01 20.73
C ALA A 428 10.19 -16.23 19.65
N GLY A 429 10.72 -16.19 18.43
CA GLY A 429 10.03 -15.60 17.27
C GLY A 429 8.70 -16.31 16.99
N ALA A 430 8.69 -17.64 16.94
CA ALA A 430 7.47 -18.42 16.72
C ALA A 430 6.40 -18.20 17.82
N ILE A 431 6.80 -18.11 19.09
CA ILE A 431 5.88 -17.81 20.19
C ILE A 431 5.30 -16.40 20.05
N LEU A 432 6.11 -15.44 19.63
CA LEU A 432 5.70 -14.05 19.52
C LEU A 432 4.68 -13.81 18.39
N THR A 433 4.57 -14.73 17.41
CA THR A 433 3.54 -14.65 16.35
C THR A 433 2.11 -14.79 16.88
N ILE A 434 1.92 -15.37 18.08
CA ILE A 434 0.59 -15.58 18.68
C ILE A 434 0.09 -14.29 19.37
N ALA A 435 0.96 -13.31 19.59
CA ALA A 435 0.62 -12.10 20.32
C ALA A 435 -0.37 -11.22 19.52
N PRO A 436 -1.37 -10.62 20.20
CA PRO A 436 -2.31 -9.71 19.56
C PRO A 436 -1.64 -8.40 19.11
N PRO A 437 -2.24 -7.66 18.20
CA PRO A 437 -1.73 -6.36 17.77
C PRO A 437 -1.79 -5.34 18.92
N VAL A 438 -0.78 -4.49 19.03
CA VAL A 438 -0.70 -3.42 20.03
C VAL A 438 -1.04 -2.09 19.32
N PHE A 439 -2.08 -1.40 19.80
CA PHE A 439 -2.62 -0.19 19.15
C PHE A 439 -2.97 -0.38 17.66
N GLY A 440 -3.46 -1.56 17.28
CA GLY A 440 -3.79 -1.88 15.90
C GLY A 440 -2.57 -2.07 14.98
N ILE A 441 -1.37 -2.24 15.55
CA ILE A 441 -0.12 -2.49 14.81
C ILE A 441 0.43 -3.86 15.23
N PRO A 442 0.79 -4.75 14.32
CA PRO A 442 1.34 -6.08 14.61
C PRO A 442 2.82 -6.03 15.02
N LEU A 443 3.16 -5.20 16.04
CA LEU A 443 4.54 -5.01 16.49
C LEU A 443 5.22 -6.32 16.88
N ALA A 444 4.50 -7.20 17.56
CA ALA A 444 5.01 -8.49 17.99
C ALA A 444 5.38 -9.38 16.78
N ALA A 445 4.55 -9.38 15.74
CA ALA A 445 4.83 -10.14 14.52
C ALA A 445 6.06 -9.61 13.77
N TYR A 446 6.29 -8.29 13.76
CA TYR A 446 7.51 -7.73 13.16
C TYR A 446 8.77 -8.08 13.95
N VAL A 447 8.70 -8.06 15.29
CA VAL A 447 9.80 -8.53 16.14
C VAL A 447 10.02 -10.03 15.92
N ALA A 448 8.94 -10.82 15.76
CA ALA A 448 9.02 -12.24 15.43
C ALA A 448 9.79 -12.48 14.12
N ILE A 449 9.50 -11.71 13.05
CA ILE A 449 10.22 -11.78 11.77
C ILE A 449 11.71 -11.47 11.98
N ALA A 450 12.05 -10.44 12.74
CA ALA A 450 13.44 -10.10 13.03
C ALA A 450 14.15 -11.23 13.80
N LEU A 451 13.49 -11.82 14.80
CA LEU A 451 14.03 -12.94 15.57
C LEU A 451 14.21 -14.20 14.70
N LEU A 452 13.26 -14.50 13.80
CA LEU A 452 13.37 -15.59 12.85
C LEU A 452 14.56 -15.39 11.92
N LEU A 453 14.75 -14.18 11.37
CA LEU A 453 15.86 -13.86 10.49
C LEU A 453 17.21 -13.99 11.20
N VAL A 454 17.35 -13.34 12.35
CA VAL A 454 18.61 -13.40 13.15
C VAL A 454 18.89 -14.84 13.62
N GLY A 455 17.86 -15.53 14.12
CA GLY A 455 17.97 -16.91 14.58
C GLY A 455 18.34 -17.87 13.46
N GLY A 456 17.72 -17.71 12.27
CA GLY A 456 18.05 -18.50 11.09
C GLY A 456 19.49 -18.30 10.62
N ILE A 457 19.96 -17.05 10.60
CA ILE A 457 21.37 -16.74 10.27
C ILE A 457 22.32 -17.30 11.32
N ALA A 458 21.98 -17.19 12.62
CA ALA A 458 22.79 -17.76 13.70
C ALA A 458 22.87 -19.30 13.67
N LEU A 459 21.87 -19.94 13.06
CA LEU A 459 21.83 -21.41 12.91
C LEU A 459 22.63 -21.90 11.71
N LEU A 460 22.99 -21.02 10.76
CA LEU A 460 23.67 -21.39 9.50
C LEU A 460 24.96 -22.21 9.70
N PRO A 461 25.90 -21.85 10.62
CA PRO A 461 27.15 -22.62 10.77
C PRO A 461 26.88 -24.10 11.16
N TRP A 462 25.88 -24.31 12.01
CA TRP A 462 25.43 -25.62 12.44
C TRP A 462 24.75 -26.39 11.29
N GLY A 463 23.82 -25.73 10.58
CA GLY A 463 23.10 -26.30 9.44
C GLY A 463 24.03 -26.65 8.28
N MET A 464 24.99 -25.78 7.95
CA MET A 464 26.02 -26.02 6.95
C MET A 464 26.85 -27.27 7.29
N ALA A 465 27.27 -27.40 8.56
CA ALA A 465 28.04 -28.54 9.00
C ALA A 465 27.31 -29.87 8.78
N ARG A 466 25.99 -29.89 9.10
CA ARG A 466 25.15 -31.09 8.94
C ARG A 466 24.87 -31.39 7.47
N LEU A 467 24.50 -30.40 6.67
CA LEU A 467 24.14 -30.57 5.26
C LEU A 467 25.36 -30.99 4.42
N LEU A 468 26.52 -30.36 4.62
CA LEU A 468 27.77 -30.73 3.92
C LEU A 468 28.26 -32.09 4.34
N ALA A 469 28.06 -32.53 5.61
CA ALA A 469 28.34 -33.88 6.04
C ALA A 469 27.45 -34.94 5.35
N TRP A 470 26.16 -34.60 5.16
CA TRP A 470 25.22 -35.46 4.45
C TRP A 470 25.57 -35.60 2.95
N LEU A 471 26.12 -34.55 2.31
CA LEU A 471 26.55 -34.57 0.90
C LEU A 471 27.90 -35.27 0.69
N GLN A 472 28.67 -35.55 1.74
CA GLN A 472 30.02 -36.15 1.68
C GLN A 472 30.04 -37.48 0.90
N PRO A 473 29.11 -38.45 1.08
CA PRO A 473 29.19 -39.72 0.36
C PRO A 473 28.98 -39.56 -1.16
N LEU A 474 28.24 -38.55 -1.59
CA LEU A 474 28.04 -38.23 -3.00
C LEU A 474 29.33 -37.66 -3.65
N ALA A 475 30.03 -36.78 -2.92
CA ALA A 475 31.25 -36.13 -3.36
C ALA A 475 32.47 -37.09 -3.30
N ALA A 476 32.45 -38.13 -2.47
CA ALA A 476 33.54 -39.08 -2.25
C ALA A 476 33.95 -39.87 -3.51
N ARG A 477 33.07 -39.89 -4.52
CA ARG A 477 33.33 -40.58 -5.80
C ARG A 477 34.45 -39.94 -6.66
N HIS A 478 34.74 -38.65 -6.47
CA HIS A 478 35.70 -37.89 -7.25
C HIS A 478 36.56 -36.98 -6.36
N ALA A 479 37.85 -36.90 -6.60
CA ALA A 479 38.78 -36.16 -5.75
C ALA A 479 38.51 -34.65 -5.70
N LEU A 480 38.17 -34.01 -6.83
CA LEU A 480 37.94 -32.54 -6.87
C LEU A 480 36.66 -32.12 -6.15
N PRO A 481 35.48 -32.77 -6.35
CA PRO A 481 34.30 -32.50 -5.56
C PRO A 481 34.48 -32.76 -4.06
N LEU A 482 35.14 -33.82 -3.69
CA LEU A 482 35.45 -34.14 -2.29
C LEU A 482 36.33 -33.07 -1.66
N LEU A 483 37.38 -32.61 -2.37
CA LEU A 483 38.27 -31.57 -1.90
C LEU A 483 37.48 -30.25 -1.71
N ALA A 484 36.62 -29.89 -2.65
CA ALA A 484 35.79 -28.68 -2.56
C ALA A 484 34.85 -28.75 -1.36
N LEU A 485 34.19 -29.90 -1.15
CA LEU A 485 33.22 -30.11 -0.06
C LEU A 485 33.91 -30.09 1.32
N GLU A 486 35.03 -30.80 1.49
CA GLU A 486 35.78 -30.83 2.77
C GLU A 486 36.37 -29.49 3.11
N ARG A 487 36.80 -28.71 2.11
CA ARG A 487 37.24 -27.31 2.30
C ARG A 487 36.07 -26.45 2.73
N ALA A 488 34.95 -26.53 2.04
CA ALA A 488 33.73 -25.81 2.39
C ALA A 488 33.31 -26.09 3.85
N ARG A 489 33.40 -27.35 4.29
CA ARG A 489 33.07 -27.79 5.65
C ARG A 489 34.01 -27.23 6.72
N ARG A 490 35.32 -27.23 6.45
CA ARG A 490 36.34 -26.72 7.40
C ARG A 490 36.24 -25.20 7.57
N MET A 491 35.89 -24.47 6.52
CA MET A 491 35.83 -23.00 6.52
C MET A 491 34.44 -22.46 6.87
N ARG A 492 33.55 -23.29 7.46
CA ARG A 492 32.15 -22.99 7.73
C ARG A 492 31.90 -21.65 8.49
N GLY A 493 32.79 -21.27 9.40
CA GLY A 493 32.62 -20.03 10.18
C GLY A 493 32.75 -18.77 9.30
N SER A 494 33.80 -18.71 8.45
CA SER A 494 33.97 -17.62 7.51
C SER A 494 32.92 -17.65 6.39
N ALA A 495 32.57 -18.86 5.93
CA ALA A 495 31.52 -19.04 4.93
C ALA A 495 30.14 -18.63 5.43
N ALA A 496 29.79 -18.93 6.69
CA ALA A 496 28.52 -18.54 7.28
C ALA A 496 28.30 -17.02 7.31
N ILE A 497 29.36 -16.24 7.50
CA ILE A 497 29.27 -14.78 7.43
C ILE A 497 28.94 -14.31 6.00
N ALA A 498 29.61 -14.86 4.98
CA ALA A 498 29.33 -14.52 3.59
C ALA A 498 27.94 -14.99 3.13
N VAL A 499 27.58 -16.23 3.48
CA VAL A 499 26.30 -16.85 3.12
C VAL A 499 25.14 -16.23 3.90
N GLY A 500 25.38 -15.73 5.12
CA GLY A 500 24.38 -15.06 5.92
C GLY A 500 23.74 -13.85 5.21
N GLY A 501 24.55 -13.07 4.46
CA GLY A 501 24.03 -11.99 3.62
C GLY A 501 23.13 -12.49 2.50
N VAL A 502 23.47 -13.63 1.89
CA VAL A 502 22.63 -14.31 0.89
C VAL A 502 21.30 -14.72 1.52
N VAL A 503 21.35 -15.38 2.68
CA VAL A 503 20.15 -15.84 3.39
C VAL A 503 19.26 -14.68 3.78
N ALA A 504 19.81 -13.59 4.33
CA ALA A 504 19.05 -12.41 4.71
C ALA A 504 18.32 -11.79 3.51
N SER A 505 19.02 -11.58 2.39
CA SER A 505 18.45 -10.96 1.19
C SER A 505 17.50 -11.89 0.44
N LEU A 506 17.86 -13.17 0.30
CA LEU A 506 17.01 -14.14 -0.38
C LEU A 506 15.76 -14.48 0.42
N SER A 507 15.83 -14.60 1.75
CA SER A 507 14.65 -14.83 2.59
C SER A 507 13.64 -13.67 2.47
N LEU A 508 14.12 -12.43 2.44
CA LEU A 508 13.27 -11.28 2.20
C LEU A 508 12.65 -11.33 0.79
N ALA A 509 13.46 -11.60 -0.25
CA ALA A 509 12.96 -11.70 -1.61
C ALA A 509 11.92 -12.82 -1.78
N VAL A 510 12.13 -13.98 -1.15
CA VAL A 510 11.19 -15.11 -1.13
C VAL A 510 9.91 -14.70 -0.38
N ALA A 511 10.04 -14.11 0.80
CA ALA A 511 8.89 -13.69 1.60
C ALA A 511 7.99 -12.70 0.84
N LEU A 512 8.59 -11.70 0.19
CA LEU A 512 7.86 -10.73 -0.63
C LEU A 512 7.24 -11.39 -1.87
N THR A 513 7.96 -12.29 -2.54
CA THR A 513 7.45 -13.02 -3.71
C THR A 513 6.23 -13.86 -3.35
N VAL A 514 6.29 -14.59 -2.24
CA VAL A 514 5.18 -15.43 -1.76
C VAL A 514 4.02 -14.56 -1.32
N MET A 515 4.26 -13.47 -0.59
CA MET A 515 3.21 -12.54 -0.15
C MET A 515 2.45 -11.95 -1.35
N VAL A 516 3.16 -11.44 -2.36
CA VAL A 516 2.53 -10.87 -3.56
C VAL A 516 1.78 -11.93 -4.37
N SER A 517 2.35 -13.14 -4.51
CA SER A 517 1.67 -14.25 -5.19
C SER A 517 0.43 -14.71 -4.47
N SER A 518 0.47 -14.81 -3.13
CA SER A 518 -0.66 -15.19 -2.27
C SER A 518 -1.79 -14.18 -2.41
N PHE A 519 -1.46 -12.89 -2.31
CA PHE A 519 -2.45 -11.83 -2.46
C PHE A 519 -3.08 -11.84 -3.87
N ARG A 520 -2.25 -11.88 -4.92
CA ARG A 520 -2.74 -11.89 -6.31
C ARG A 520 -3.60 -13.13 -6.60
N GLY A 521 -3.20 -14.30 -6.09
CA GLY A 521 -3.98 -15.53 -6.20
C GLY A 521 -5.33 -15.42 -5.51
N SER A 522 -5.33 -14.94 -4.26
CA SER A 522 -6.56 -14.78 -3.47
C SER A 522 -7.50 -13.74 -4.08
N VAL A 523 -6.98 -12.60 -4.58
CA VAL A 523 -7.78 -11.59 -5.29
C VAL A 523 -8.36 -12.15 -6.60
N THR A 524 -7.59 -12.94 -7.34
CA THR A 524 -8.09 -13.55 -8.58
C THR A 524 -9.23 -14.52 -8.30
N GLN A 525 -9.08 -15.42 -7.33
CA GLN A 525 -10.14 -16.35 -6.90
C GLN A 525 -11.36 -15.60 -6.38
N TRP A 526 -11.16 -14.54 -5.61
CA TRP A 526 -12.25 -13.70 -5.12
C TRP A 526 -13.00 -13.02 -6.28
N LEU A 527 -12.28 -12.45 -7.27
CA LEU A 527 -12.90 -11.85 -8.45
C LEU A 527 -13.70 -12.87 -9.25
N ASP A 528 -13.21 -14.11 -9.36
CA ASP A 528 -13.95 -15.20 -10.02
C ASP A 528 -15.26 -15.53 -9.30
N ALA A 529 -15.27 -15.49 -7.97
CA ALA A 529 -16.48 -15.75 -7.17
C ALA A 529 -17.47 -14.57 -7.17
N VAL A 530 -16.94 -13.32 -7.10
CA VAL A 530 -17.79 -12.12 -7.00
C VAL A 530 -18.31 -11.65 -8.35
N LEU A 531 -17.59 -11.96 -9.45
CA LEU A 531 -17.94 -11.60 -10.82
C LEU A 531 -18.35 -12.82 -11.66
N PRO A 532 -19.46 -13.51 -11.34
CA PRO A 532 -19.85 -14.74 -12.02
C PRO A 532 -20.47 -14.49 -13.41
N SER A 533 -20.86 -13.26 -13.73
CA SER A 533 -21.50 -12.91 -15.00
C SER A 533 -20.46 -12.55 -16.06
N PRO A 534 -20.66 -12.92 -17.33
CA PRO A 534 -19.78 -12.53 -18.41
C PRO A 534 -19.85 -11.03 -18.77
N LEU A 535 -21.00 -10.37 -18.51
CA LEU A 535 -21.24 -8.98 -18.87
C LEU A 535 -21.88 -8.21 -17.72
N TYR A 536 -21.37 -7.01 -17.47
CA TYR A 536 -21.89 -6.06 -16.48
C TYR A 536 -22.27 -4.75 -17.15
N VAL A 537 -23.39 -4.17 -16.69
CA VAL A 537 -23.86 -2.85 -17.10
C VAL A 537 -23.95 -1.96 -15.87
N ARG A 538 -23.39 -0.77 -15.98
CA ARG A 538 -23.45 0.26 -14.95
C ARG A 538 -23.74 1.62 -15.57
N SER A 539 -24.12 2.59 -14.75
CA SER A 539 -24.12 3.98 -15.20
C SER A 539 -22.70 4.42 -15.56
N ALA A 540 -22.55 5.16 -16.66
CA ALA A 540 -21.25 5.71 -17.07
C ALA A 540 -20.58 6.56 -15.98
N LEU A 541 -21.34 7.08 -15.02
CA LEU A 541 -20.87 7.86 -13.87
C LEU A 541 -20.17 7.00 -12.81
N SER A 542 -20.49 5.72 -12.73
CA SER A 542 -19.87 4.79 -11.79
C SER A 542 -18.42 4.44 -12.16
N ALA A 543 -18.02 4.67 -13.41
CA ALA A 543 -16.71 4.30 -13.95
C ALA A 543 -15.55 5.17 -13.42
N GLY A 544 -15.82 6.36 -12.90
CA GLY A 544 -14.81 7.33 -12.44
C GLY A 544 -14.17 7.07 -11.07
N GLY A 545 -14.54 6.02 -10.35
CA GLY A 545 -13.84 5.57 -9.12
C GLY A 545 -14.03 6.41 -7.86
N THR A 546 -14.66 7.56 -7.93
CA THR A 546 -14.98 8.39 -6.76
C THR A 546 -16.39 8.07 -6.30
N GLY A 547 -16.50 7.23 -5.28
CA GLY A 547 -17.67 6.79 -4.54
C GLY A 547 -19.02 7.21 -5.13
N GLY A 548 -19.66 6.31 -5.85
CA GLY A 548 -20.93 6.59 -6.51
C GLY A 548 -21.98 7.06 -5.50
N GLY A 549 -22.22 8.36 -5.49
CA GLY A 549 -23.37 8.94 -4.82
C GLY A 549 -24.65 8.45 -5.49
N GLU A 550 -25.80 8.83 -4.97
CA GLU A 550 -27.12 8.51 -5.53
C GLU A 550 -27.29 8.83 -7.02
N ALA A 551 -26.46 9.73 -7.55
CA ALA A 551 -26.45 10.17 -8.94
C ALA A 551 -25.96 9.12 -9.95
N ALA A 552 -25.23 8.11 -9.51
CA ALA A 552 -24.66 7.07 -10.37
C ALA A 552 -25.56 5.82 -10.53
N LEU A 553 -26.83 5.91 -10.15
CA LEU A 553 -27.73 4.78 -10.12
C LEU A 553 -28.54 4.64 -11.41
N LEU A 554 -28.76 3.39 -11.79
CA LEU A 554 -29.73 3.03 -12.82
C LEU A 554 -31.14 3.16 -12.23
N PRO A 555 -32.12 3.71 -12.99
CA PRO A 555 -33.45 3.99 -12.47
C PRO A 555 -34.22 2.74 -12.03
N ALA A 556 -35.23 2.95 -11.22
CA ALA A 556 -36.20 1.90 -10.89
C ALA A 556 -36.87 1.38 -12.16
N GLY A 557 -37.05 0.08 -12.27
CA GLY A 557 -37.66 -0.57 -13.44
C GLY A 557 -36.70 -0.83 -14.62
N PHE A 558 -35.47 -0.30 -14.57
CA PHE A 558 -34.50 -0.54 -15.65
C PHE A 558 -34.02 -1.99 -15.69
N ALA A 559 -33.81 -2.59 -14.53
CA ALA A 559 -33.39 -4.02 -14.45
C ALA A 559 -34.46 -4.96 -15.03
N GLU A 560 -35.72 -4.68 -14.71
CA GLU A 560 -36.88 -5.44 -15.21
C GLU A 560 -37.06 -5.28 -16.72
N ALA A 561 -36.91 -4.05 -17.22
CA ALA A 561 -36.99 -3.76 -18.65
C ALA A 561 -35.85 -4.40 -19.45
N VAL A 562 -34.63 -4.41 -18.90
CA VAL A 562 -33.49 -5.14 -19.51
C VAL A 562 -33.73 -6.63 -19.51
N GLY A 563 -34.34 -7.18 -18.44
CA GLY A 563 -34.68 -8.60 -18.35
C GLY A 563 -35.72 -9.11 -19.37
N GLN A 564 -36.48 -8.20 -20.00
CA GLN A 564 -37.42 -8.50 -21.06
C GLN A 564 -36.79 -8.50 -22.45
N LEU A 565 -35.52 -8.09 -22.59
CA LEU A 565 -34.86 -8.10 -23.90
C LEU A 565 -34.55 -9.53 -24.37
N PRO A 566 -34.74 -9.83 -25.66
CA PRO A 566 -34.37 -11.13 -26.21
C PRO A 566 -32.86 -11.35 -26.15
N GLY A 567 -32.43 -12.59 -25.93
CA GLY A 567 -31.03 -12.95 -25.86
C GLY A 567 -30.41 -12.85 -24.46
N LEU A 568 -31.22 -12.75 -23.42
CA LEU A 568 -30.77 -12.79 -22.01
C LEU A 568 -31.41 -13.94 -21.28
N ASP A 569 -30.59 -14.78 -20.62
CA ASP A 569 -31.10 -15.88 -19.79
C ASP A 569 -31.40 -15.38 -18.36
N ARG A 570 -30.61 -14.45 -17.86
CA ARG A 570 -30.71 -13.95 -16.48
C ARG A 570 -30.17 -12.53 -16.34
N VAL A 571 -30.85 -11.75 -15.49
CA VAL A 571 -30.44 -10.43 -15.05
C VAL A 571 -30.40 -10.39 -13.53
N GLN A 572 -29.30 -9.93 -12.94
CA GLN A 572 -29.19 -9.75 -11.49
C GLN A 572 -28.88 -8.29 -11.15
N PRO A 573 -29.79 -7.59 -10.46
CA PRO A 573 -29.54 -6.24 -9.97
C PRO A 573 -28.67 -6.25 -8.72
N LEU A 574 -27.74 -5.32 -8.65
CA LEU A 574 -26.91 -5.04 -7.48
C LEU A 574 -27.07 -3.58 -7.07
N ARG A 575 -27.31 -3.33 -5.79
CA ARG A 575 -27.35 -1.99 -5.21
C ARG A 575 -26.25 -1.86 -4.17
N ALA A 576 -25.33 -0.94 -4.37
CA ALA A 576 -24.32 -0.54 -3.39
C ALA A 576 -24.71 0.83 -2.80
N SER A 577 -24.78 0.92 -1.48
CA SER A 577 -25.11 2.17 -0.77
C SER A 577 -24.16 2.40 0.38
N PRO A 578 -23.56 3.59 0.52
CA PRO A 578 -22.76 3.92 1.68
C PRO A 578 -23.65 4.08 2.92
N LEU A 579 -23.17 3.61 4.06
CA LEU A 579 -23.84 3.70 5.35
C LEU A 579 -22.86 4.16 6.42
N GLN A 580 -23.11 5.31 7.04
CA GLN A 580 -22.28 5.87 8.11
C GLN A 580 -22.92 5.55 9.46
N LEU A 581 -22.41 4.55 10.17
CA LEU A 581 -22.95 4.16 11.48
C LEU A 581 -22.33 4.94 12.65
N SER A 582 -21.10 5.40 12.48
CA SER A 582 -20.35 6.13 13.53
C SER A 582 -19.58 7.30 12.91
N PRO A 583 -19.46 8.45 13.58
CA PRO A 583 -18.66 9.56 13.08
C PRO A 583 -17.18 9.26 12.99
N THR A 584 -16.65 8.40 13.86
CA THR A 584 -15.20 8.07 13.96
C THR A 584 -14.79 6.88 13.11
N LEU A 585 -15.72 6.01 12.72
CA LEU A 585 -15.46 4.87 11.85
C LEU A 585 -15.75 5.23 10.38
N PRO A 586 -15.06 4.61 9.43
CA PRO A 586 -15.34 4.84 8.02
C PRO A 586 -16.75 4.36 7.65
N ALA A 587 -17.35 4.99 6.62
CA ALA A 587 -18.61 4.52 6.07
C ALA A 587 -18.44 3.11 5.51
N LEU A 588 -19.31 2.20 5.91
CA LEU A 588 -19.38 0.87 5.32
C LEU A 588 -20.28 0.88 4.07
N THR A 589 -20.15 -0.14 3.24
CA THR A 589 -21.00 -0.28 2.05
C THR A 589 -22.04 -1.37 2.29
N VAL A 590 -23.31 -1.02 2.17
CA VAL A 590 -24.39 -2.01 2.12
C VAL A 590 -24.56 -2.47 0.67
N LEU A 591 -24.45 -3.76 0.45
CA LEU A 591 -24.63 -4.43 -0.84
C LEU A 591 -25.92 -5.22 -0.81
N SER A 592 -26.89 -4.82 -1.62
CA SER A 592 -28.12 -5.52 -1.82
C SER A 592 -28.09 -6.28 -3.15
N ARG A 593 -28.22 -7.61 -3.07
CA ARG A 593 -28.26 -8.51 -4.23
C ARG A 593 -29.13 -9.71 -3.93
N PRO A 594 -29.69 -10.41 -4.95
CA PRO A 594 -30.37 -11.66 -4.73
C PRO A 594 -29.40 -12.71 -4.17
N LEU A 595 -29.68 -13.27 -3.00
CA LEU A 595 -28.80 -14.26 -2.35
C LEU A 595 -29.25 -15.69 -2.59
N GLY A 596 -30.56 -15.93 -2.87
CA GLY A 596 -31.14 -17.25 -2.98
C GLY A 596 -31.14 -18.01 -1.64
N ASP A 597 -31.44 -19.30 -1.71
CA ASP A 597 -31.55 -20.16 -0.52
C ASP A 597 -30.15 -20.59 0.01
N GLU A 598 -29.15 -20.57 -0.84
CA GLU A 598 -27.76 -20.95 -0.49
C GLU A 598 -26.76 -19.80 -0.74
N PRO A 599 -26.62 -18.87 0.20
CA PRO A 599 -25.70 -17.73 0.07
C PRO A 599 -24.23 -18.11 -0.15
N ALA A 600 -23.81 -19.28 0.32
CA ALA A 600 -22.47 -19.81 0.14
C ALA A 600 -22.07 -19.99 -1.34
N GLN A 601 -23.05 -20.21 -2.24
CA GLN A 601 -22.80 -20.32 -3.69
C GLN A 601 -22.59 -18.96 -4.37
N THR A 602 -23.01 -17.88 -3.72
CA THR A 602 -22.98 -16.52 -4.29
C THR A 602 -22.00 -15.58 -3.62
N LEU A 603 -21.50 -15.96 -2.44
CA LEU A 603 -20.55 -15.17 -1.65
C LEU A 603 -19.32 -16.02 -1.27
N PRO A 604 -18.10 -15.48 -1.35
CA PRO A 604 -16.90 -16.14 -0.86
C PRO A 604 -16.87 -16.08 0.68
N LEU A 605 -17.57 -17.02 1.33
CA LEU A 605 -17.69 -17.08 2.78
C LEU A 605 -16.36 -17.49 3.44
N VAL A 606 -16.13 -16.93 4.63
CA VAL A 606 -15.06 -17.32 5.56
C VAL A 606 -15.70 -18.15 6.69
N GLY A 607 -15.60 -19.47 6.59
CA GLY A 607 -16.33 -20.41 7.45
C GLY A 607 -17.73 -20.74 6.96
N GLU A 608 -18.53 -21.37 7.82
CA GLU A 608 -19.89 -21.76 7.51
C GLU A 608 -20.90 -20.66 7.85
N ALA A 609 -21.95 -20.55 7.05
CA ALA A 609 -23.08 -19.69 7.34
C ALA A 609 -23.94 -20.29 8.46
N LEU A 610 -24.36 -19.47 9.42
CA LEU A 610 -25.27 -19.85 10.47
C LEU A 610 -26.74 -19.75 9.99
N PRO A 611 -27.60 -20.67 10.41
CA PRO A 611 -29.03 -20.57 10.12
C PRO A 611 -29.59 -19.30 10.80
N VAL A 612 -30.44 -18.58 10.08
CA VAL A 612 -31.07 -17.35 10.58
C VAL A 612 -32.27 -17.71 11.46
N PRO A 613 -32.31 -17.27 12.73
CA PRO A 613 -33.43 -17.53 13.61
C PRO A 613 -34.73 -16.91 13.09
N PRO A 614 -35.91 -17.52 13.38
CA PRO A 614 -37.19 -16.95 13.00
C PRO A 614 -37.39 -15.52 13.52
N GLY A 615 -37.92 -14.63 12.69
CA GLY A 615 -38.15 -13.22 13.04
C GLY A 615 -36.89 -12.34 12.99
N ARG A 616 -35.76 -12.86 12.56
CA ARG A 616 -34.53 -12.11 12.31
C ARG A 616 -34.23 -11.97 10.82
N THR A 617 -33.49 -10.95 10.48
CA THR A 617 -33.03 -10.71 9.09
C THR A 617 -31.54 -11.04 9.01
N GLY A 618 -31.19 -12.06 8.24
CA GLY A 618 -29.80 -12.48 8.06
C GLY A 618 -29.01 -11.48 7.21
N VAL A 619 -27.80 -11.14 7.65
CA VAL A 619 -26.84 -10.34 6.89
C VAL A 619 -25.45 -10.98 6.96
N TYR A 620 -24.64 -10.73 5.92
CA TYR A 620 -23.28 -11.22 5.81
C TYR A 620 -22.34 -10.04 5.89
N ILE A 621 -21.41 -10.06 6.84
CA ILE A 621 -20.47 -8.97 7.07
C ILE A 621 -19.10 -9.31 6.49
N SER A 622 -18.37 -8.33 5.98
CA SER A 622 -16.97 -8.54 5.55
C SER A 622 -16.04 -8.72 6.75
N GLU A 623 -14.89 -9.34 6.53
CA GLU A 623 -13.85 -9.52 7.56
C GLU A 623 -13.48 -8.18 8.22
N ALA A 624 -13.42 -7.08 7.45
CA ALA A 624 -13.12 -5.74 7.97
C ALA A 624 -14.17 -5.25 8.98
N VAL A 625 -15.45 -5.59 8.79
CA VAL A 625 -16.53 -5.23 9.74
C VAL A 625 -16.38 -5.97 11.07
N VAL A 626 -15.91 -7.23 11.03
CA VAL A 626 -15.62 -8.00 12.24
C VAL A 626 -14.67 -7.25 13.16
N ASP A 627 -13.57 -6.76 12.60
CA ASP A 627 -12.53 -6.09 13.39
C ASP A 627 -12.90 -4.65 13.77
N LEU A 628 -13.47 -3.89 12.83
CA LEU A 628 -13.79 -2.47 13.05
C LEU A 628 -14.94 -2.27 14.04
N TYR A 629 -15.94 -3.17 14.04
CA TYR A 629 -17.13 -3.07 14.87
C TYR A 629 -17.18 -4.11 16.00
N GLY A 630 -16.21 -5.02 16.09
CA GLY A 630 -16.15 -6.07 17.12
C GLY A 630 -17.26 -7.11 17.00
N LEU A 631 -17.78 -7.35 15.79
CA LEU A 631 -18.95 -8.19 15.54
C LEU A 631 -18.54 -9.63 15.19
N ARG A 632 -19.42 -10.60 15.47
CA ARG A 632 -19.17 -12.01 15.16
C ARG A 632 -20.45 -12.66 14.64
N PRO A 633 -20.36 -13.73 13.85
CA PRO A 633 -21.53 -14.56 13.49
C PRO A 633 -22.31 -15.00 14.74
N GLY A 634 -23.61 -14.98 14.67
CA GLY A 634 -24.48 -15.30 15.80
C GLY A 634 -24.93 -14.09 16.63
N MET A 635 -24.36 -12.89 16.39
CA MET A 635 -24.75 -11.66 17.10
C MET A 635 -25.86 -10.91 16.35
N GLU A 636 -26.69 -10.19 17.10
CA GLU A 636 -27.57 -9.16 16.55
C GLU A 636 -26.79 -7.85 16.37
N TRP A 637 -27.21 -7.02 15.40
CA TRP A 637 -26.59 -5.74 15.14
C TRP A 637 -27.54 -4.56 15.35
N PRO A 638 -27.71 -4.05 16.57
CA PRO A 638 -28.65 -2.98 16.90
C PRO A 638 -28.39 -1.67 16.17
N ALA A 639 -27.11 -1.32 15.91
CA ALA A 639 -26.78 -0.10 15.18
C ALA A 639 -27.28 -0.13 13.74
N LEU A 640 -27.17 -1.27 13.06
CA LEU A 640 -27.71 -1.45 11.72
C LEU A 640 -29.25 -1.41 11.73
N SER A 641 -29.88 -2.02 12.74
CA SER A 641 -31.34 -1.99 12.91
C SER A 641 -31.86 -0.55 13.09
N LYS A 642 -31.18 0.26 13.88
CA LYS A 642 -31.51 1.68 14.05
C LYS A 642 -31.35 2.48 12.76
N ALA A 643 -30.34 2.20 11.96
CA ALA A 643 -30.09 2.93 10.72
C ALA A 643 -31.20 2.76 9.69
N PHE A 644 -31.84 1.58 9.66
CA PHE A 644 -32.93 1.28 8.74
C PHE A 644 -34.34 1.53 9.33
N SER A 645 -34.48 1.82 10.63
CA SER A 645 -35.79 2.03 11.26
C SER A 645 -36.62 3.18 10.66
N PRO A 646 -36.02 4.35 10.29
CA PRO A 646 -36.83 5.43 9.69
C PRO A 646 -37.36 5.06 8.31
N GLN A 647 -36.53 4.46 7.45
CA GLN A 647 -36.99 4.04 6.11
C GLN A 647 -38.04 2.94 6.19
N ALA A 648 -37.90 2.01 7.13
CA ALA A 648 -38.89 0.99 7.37
C ALA A 648 -40.25 1.58 7.79
N LEU A 649 -40.26 2.61 8.65
CA LEU A 649 -41.49 3.33 9.04
C LEU A 649 -42.12 4.05 7.84
N GLU A 650 -41.35 4.76 7.03
CA GLU A 650 -41.81 5.42 5.82
C GLU A 650 -42.46 4.44 4.84
N ASN A 651 -41.90 3.25 4.70
CA ASN A 651 -42.39 2.18 3.80
C ASN A 651 -43.39 1.23 4.47
N HIS A 652 -43.91 1.56 5.66
CA HIS A 652 -44.87 0.74 6.41
C HIS A 652 -44.34 -0.70 6.64
N ALA A 653 -43.06 -0.89 6.69
CA ALA A 653 -42.40 -2.17 6.90
C ALA A 653 -42.13 -2.41 8.40
N PRO A 654 -42.20 -3.65 8.89
CA PRO A 654 -41.80 -3.96 10.26
C PRO A 654 -40.30 -3.68 10.46
N ALA A 655 -39.93 -3.16 11.64
CA ALA A 655 -38.54 -2.94 12.01
C ALA A 655 -37.73 -4.23 11.89
N ALA A 656 -36.61 -4.18 11.15
CA ALA A 656 -35.75 -5.33 10.97
C ALA A 656 -34.78 -5.49 12.14
N ILE A 657 -34.69 -6.70 12.70
CA ILE A 657 -33.64 -7.07 13.64
C ILE A 657 -32.59 -7.83 12.85
N PHE A 658 -31.47 -7.17 12.61
CA PHE A 658 -30.39 -7.77 11.83
C PHE A 658 -29.58 -8.75 12.66
N TYR A 659 -29.36 -9.93 12.08
CA TYR A 659 -28.59 -11.04 12.63
C TYR A 659 -27.43 -11.38 11.71
N ILE A 660 -26.24 -11.51 12.25
CA ILE A 660 -25.03 -11.80 11.48
C ILE A 660 -24.99 -13.30 11.20
N ALA A 661 -25.35 -13.68 9.97
CA ALA A 661 -25.40 -15.06 9.54
C ALA A 661 -24.05 -15.62 9.09
N GLY A 662 -23.09 -14.76 8.70
CA GLY A 662 -21.78 -15.23 8.27
C GLY A 662 -20.82 -14.09 7.95
N ILE A 663 -19.57 -14.46 7.72
CA ILE A 663 -18.49 -13.57 7.30
C ILE A 663 -18.14 -13.87 5.85
N TRP A 664 -17.93 -12.86 5.04
CA TRP A 664 -17.48 -13.02 3.66
C TRP A 664 -16.21 -12.21 3.39
N ARG A 665 -15.43 -12.67 2.43
CA ARG A 665 -14.16 -12.06 2.05
C ARG A 665 -14.40 -10.93 1.05
N ASP A 666 -13.90 -9.72 1.34
CA ASP A 666 -13.99 -8.55 0.45
C ASP A 666 -12.67 -7.80 0.37
N TYR A 667 -11.98 -7.93 -0.76
CA TYR A 667 -10.72 -7.22 -1.01
C TYR A 667 -10.91 -5.82 -1.60
N ALA A 668 -12.12 -5.48 -2.06
CA ALA A 668 -12.37 -4.18 -2.67
C ALA A 668 -12.70 -3.09 -1.65
N ARG A 669 -13.36 -3.45 -0.53
CA ARG A 669 -13.90 -2.48 0.43
C ARG A 669 -13.27 -2.62 1.80
N GLN A 670 -12.11 -1.99 1.97
CA GLN A 670 -11.35 -2.02 3.23
C GLN A 670 -12.08 -1.33 4.40
N THR A 671 -13.04 -0.45 4.09
CA THR A 671 -13.90 0.20 5.09
C THR A 671 -14.97 -0.72 5.67
N GLY A 672 -15.16 -1.89 5.07
CA GLY A 672 -16.16 -2.86 5.42
C GLY A 672 -17.38 -2.84 4.52
N ALA A 673 -18.00 -4.00 4.37
CA ALA A 673 -19.24 -4.19 3.62
C ALA A 673 -20.19 -5.13 4.32
N VAL A 674 -21.48 -4.91 4.09
CA VAL A 674 -22.59 -5.75 4.56
C VAL A 674 -23.40 -6.18 3.35
N VAL A 675 -23.60 -7.48 3.19
CA VAL A 675 -24.45 -8.02 2.13
C VAL A 675 -25.79 -8.41 2.74
N MET A 676 -26.86 -7.94 2.11
CA MET A 676 -28.24 -8.32 2.45
C MET A 676 -29.00 -8.73 1.20
N ASP A 677 -30.05 -9.53 1.39
CA ASP A 677 -30.91 -9.93 0.29
C ASP A 677 -31.66 -8.75 -0.34
N ARG A 678 -31.83 -8.79 -1.67
CA ARG A 678 -32.50 -7.73 -2.43
C ARG A 678 -33.95 -7.52 -2.01
N ALA A 679 -34.69 -8.58 -1.69
CA ALA A 679 -36.07 -8.46 -1.26
C ALA A 679 -36.19 -7.76 0.10
N VAL A 680 -35.24 -8.00 0.99
CA VAL A 680 -35.14 -7.29 2.29
C VAL A 680 -34.89 -5.81 2.07
N TRP A 681 -33.93 -5.47 1.21
CA TRP A 681 -33.60 -4.08 0.88
C TRP A 681 -34.84 -3.32 0.36
N LEU A 682 -35.52 -3.90 -0.65
CA LEU A 682 -36.69 -3.30 -1.25
C LEU A 682 -37.82 -3.09 -0.23
N ARG A 683 -38.06 -4.08 0.63
CA ARG A 683 -39.10 -3.99 1.68
C ARG A 683 -38.79 -2.89 2.69
N LEU A 684 -37.51 -2.74 3.10
CA LEU A 684 -37.13 -1.75 4.12
C LEU A 684 -37.04 -0.32 3.56
N THR A 685 -36.47 -0.17 2.35
CA THR A 685 -36.14 1.17 1.83
C THR A 685 -37.06 1.66 0.70
N GLY A 686 -37.79 0.76 0.06
CA GLY A 686 -38.54 1.08 -1.17
C GLY A 686 -37.66 1.42 -2.38
N ASP A 687 -36.30 1.43 -2.23
CA ASP A 687 -35.38 1.87 -3.27
C ASP A 687 -35.10 0.73 -4.28
N ALA A 688 -35.80 0.79 -5.42
CA ALA A 688 -35.63 -0.16 -6.52
C ALA A 688 -34.48 0.17 -7.48
N ARG A 689 -33.83 1.32 -7.33
CA ARG A 689 -32.67 1.76 -8.13
C ARG A 689 -31.51 0.76 -7.96
N THR A 690 -30.65 0.64 -8.97
CA THR A 690 -29.54 -0.29 -8.98
C THR A 690 -28.22 0.41 -9.31
N SER A 691 -27.11 -0.06 -8.79
CA SER A 691 -25.77 0.42 -9.11
C SER A 691 -25.22 -0.25 -10.36
N ASP A 692 -25.38 -1.56 -10.42
CA ASP A 692 -24.86 -2.42 -11.49
C ASP A 692 -25.91 -3.51 -11.82
N LEU A 693 -25.89 -3.97 -13.08
CA LEU A 693 -26.61 -5.15 -13.53
C LEU A 693 -25.63 -6.20 -14.00
N ALA A 694 -25.72 -7.40 -13.50
CA ALA A 694 -25.02 -8.57 -14.01
C ALA A 694 -25.92 -9.28 -15.02
N LEU A 695 -25.42 -9.51 -16.25
CA LEU A 695 -26.16 -10.03 -17.38
C LEU A 695 -25.57 -11.37 -17.84
N TRP A 696 -26.42 -12.37 -18.02
CA TRP A 696 -26.05 -13.64 -18.65
C TRP A 696 -26.72 -13.70 -20.01
N PRO A 697 -25.97 -13.39 -21.11
CA PRO A 697 -26.48 -13.56 -22.47
C PRO A 697 -26.69 -15.03 -22.79
N SER A 698 -27.75 -15.33 -23.57
CA SER A 698 -28.03 -16.69 -24.07
C SER A 698 -26.93 -17.11 -25.07
N GLU A 699 -26.72 -18.41 -25.22
CA GLU A 699 -25.75 -18.93 -26.19
C GLU A 699 -26.06 -18.45 -27.63
N GLY A 700 -25.06 -17.90 -28.32
CA GLY A 700 -25.21 -17.41 -29.70
C GLY A 700 -25.77 -15.99 -29.84
N THR A 701 -26.02 -15.28 -28.72
CA THR A 701 -26.48 -13.88 -28.79
C THR A 701 -25.39 -12.95 -29.29
N ASP A 702 -25.71 -12.08 -30.26
CA ASP A 702 -24.84 -10.99 -30.68
C ASP A 702 -24.76 -9.93 -29.57
N LEU A 703 -23.60 -9.90 -28.90
CA LEU A 703 -23.36 -8.96 -27.79
C LEU A 703 -23.44 -7.50 -28.24
N SER A 704 -23.06 -7.18 -29.47
CA SER A 704 -23.10 -5.82 -30.01
C SER A 704 -24.53 -5.34 -30.20
N ALA A 705 -25.41 -6.19 -30.74
CA ALA A 705 -26.84 -5.92 -30.89
C ALA A 705 -27.54 -5.80 -29.52
N LEU A 706 -27.19 -6.67 -28.57
CA LEU A 706 -27.72 -6.61 -27.20
C LEU A 706 -27.30 -5.30 -26.50
N GLN A 707 -26.04 -4.90 -26.60
CA GLN A 707 -25.56 -3.64 -26.05
C GLN A 707 -26.25 -2.42 -26.68
N ALA A 708 -26.46 -2.43 -27.99
CA ALA A 708 -27.21 -1.38 -28.68
C ALA A 708 -28.66 -1.30 -28.17
N SER A 709 -29.33 -2.42 -27.97
CA SER A 709 -30.70 -2.48 -27.44
C SER A 709 -30.79 -1.94 -26.00
N ILE A 710 -29.81 -2.26 -25.17
CA ILE A 710 -29.75 -1.74 -23.79
C ILE A 710 -29.46 -0.23 -23.79
N ARG A 711 -28.58 0.29 -24.66
CA ARG A 711 -28.36 1.73 -24.82
C ARG A 711 -29.62 2.45 -25.27
N ALA A 712 -30.34 1.91 -26.26
CA ALA A 712 -31.61 2.47 -26.70
C ALA A 712 -32.65 2.50 -25.59
N LEU A 713 -32.72 1.45 -24.76
CA LEU A 713 -33.61 1.39 -23.60
C LEU A 713 -33.24 2.45 -22.57
N ALA A 714 -31.95 2.63 -22.28
CA ALA A 714 -31.45 3.66 -21.36
C ALA A 714 -31.83 5.07 -21.85
N ALA A 715 -31.65 5.34 -23.15
CA ALA A 715 -32.05 6.60 -23.77
C ALA A 715 -33.56 6.84 -23.69
N THR A 716 -34.38 5.80 -23.92
CA THR A 716 -35.85 5.91 -23.86
C THR A 716 -36.32 6.17 -22.43
N GLN A 717 -35.71 5.57 -21.41
CA GLN A 717 -36.05 5.81 -20.02
C GLN A 717 -35.60 7.16 -19.51
N ALA A 718 -34.42 7.64 -19.93
CA ALA A 718 -34.00 9.01 -19.72
C ALA A 718 -35.01 9.99 -20.30
N GLY A 719 -35.51 9.75 -21.52
CA GLY A 719 -36.54 10.57 -22.16
C GLY A 719 -37.90 10.57 -21.44
N ARG A 720 -38.32 9.45 -20.84
CA ARG A 720 -39.59 9.37 -20.05
C ARG A 720 -39.53 10.13 -18.71
N GLN A 721 -38.42 10.14 -18.04
CA GLN A 721 -38.23 10.94 -16.83
C GLN A 721 -38.24 12.45 -17.13
N LEU A 722 -37.96 12.83 -18.38
CA LEU A 722 -38.02 14.22 -18.85
C LEU A 722 -39.40 14.71 -19.17
N SER A 723 -40.30 13.85 -19.61
CA SER A 723 -41.71 14.26 -19.92
C SER A 723 -42.49 14.60 -18.65
N THR A 724 -42.02 14.23 -17.46
CA THR A 724 -42.58 14.64 -16.17
C THR A 724 -42.04 15.95 -15.62
N ALA A 725 -40.85 16.42 -16.13
CA ALA A 725 -40.25 17.72 -15.79
C ALA A 725 -40.30 18.63 -17.03
N ALA A 726 -41.35 19.43 -17.16
CA ALA A 726 -41.61 20.25 -18.36
C ALA A 726 -40.46 21.20 -18.70
N GLY A 727 -39.93 21.11 -19.91
CA GLY A 727 -39.29 22.22 -20.57
C GLY A 727 -37.87 22.08 -21.14
N ALA A 728 -37.35 20.92 -21.45
CA ALA A 728 -35.99 20.82 -22.01
C ALA A 728 -35.92 20.23 -23.44
N THR A 729 -35.16 20.89 -24.30
CA THR A 729 -34.92 20.53 -25.68
C THR A 729 -33.95 19.37 -25.82
N THR A 730 -34.34 18.39 -26.64
CA THR A 730 -33.56 17.18 -26.96
C THR A 730 -32.30 17.51 -27.77
N GLY A 731 -31.15 17.26 -27.19
CA GLY A 731 -29.86 17.26 -27.91
C GLY A 731 -29.35 15.84 -28.12
N ASP A 732 -28.69 15.60 -29.24
CA ASP A 732 -28.23 14.31 -29.79
C ASP A 732 -27.13 13.54 -29.00
N GLY A 733 -26.90 13.89 -27.73
CA GLY A 733 -25.80 13.35 -26.91
C GLY A 733 -26.02 11.99 -26.23
N ASN A 734 -26.92 11.14 -26.73
CA ASN A 734 -27.48 10.01 -25.95
C ASN A 734 -26.68 8.67 -25.94
N GLU A 735 -25.49 8.58 -26.58
CA GLU A 735 -24.84 7.29 -26.82
C GLU A 735 -24.06 6.66 -25.64
N ALA A 736 -23.85 7.37 -24.54
CA ALA A 736 -22.99 6.86 -23.45
C ALA A 736 -23.56 6.96 -22.04
N LEU A 737 -24.86 6.73 -21.87
CA LEU A 737 -25.50 6.72 -20.53
C LEU A 737 -25.12 5.52 -19.69
N VAL A 738 -24.81 4.39 -20.33
CA VAL A 738 -24.42 3.14 -19.69
C VAL A 738 -23.09 2.63 -20.22
N GLU A 739 -22.26 2.15 -19.31
CA GLU A 739 -20.97 1.49 -19.61
C GLU A 739 -21.14 -0.01 -19.50
N PHE A 740 -20.58 -0.71 -20.48
CA PHE A 740 -20.48 -2.16 -20.50
C PHE A 740 -19.06 -2.60 -20.12
N SER A 741 -18.98 -3.58 -19.24
CA SER A 741 -17.70 -4.15 -18.87
C SER A 741 -17.82 -5.67 -18.80
N SER A 742 -16.90 -6.38 -19.46
CA SER A 742 -16.81 -7.82 -19.28
C SER A 742 -16.15 -8.13 -17.93
N ALA A 743 -16.44 -9.31 -17.38
CA ALA A 743 -15.74 -9.79 -16.17
C ALA A 743 -14.22 -9.79 -16.38
N ALA A 744 -13.75 -10.15 -17.58
CA ALA A 744 -12.32 -10.13 -17.92
C ALA A 744 -11.73 -8.72 -17.84
N THR A 745 -12.44 -7.71 -18.39
CA THR A 745 -12.00 -6.30 -18.34
C THR A 745 -11.98 -5.76 -16.91
N ILE A 746 -13.01 -6.07 -16.11
CA ILE A 746 -13.07 -5.66 -14.70
C ILE A 746 -11.93 -6.32 -13.92
N ARG A 747 -11.69 -7.63 -14.14
CA ARG A 747 -10.59 -8.37 -13.52
C ARG A 747 -9.24 -7.77 -13.88
N GLU A 748 -8.98 -7.53 -15.16
CA GLU A 748 -7.72 -6.94 -15.63
C GLU A 748 -7.50 -5.56 -15.03
N ARG A 749 -8.52 -4.71 -15.02
CA ARG A 749 -8.46 -3.36 -14.43
C ARG A 749 -8.21 -3.42 -12.93
N SER A 750 -8.90 -4.31 -12.22
CA SER A 750 -8.72 -4.52 -10.78
C SER A 750 -7.31 -5.03 -10.47
N LEU A 751 -6.85 -6.07 -11.16
CA LEU A 751 -5.49 -6.59 -10.98
C LEU A 751 -4.42 -5.56 -11.30
N ARG A 752 -4.63 -4.70 -12.29
CA ARG A 752 -3.70 -3.59 -12.64
C ARG A 752 -3.61 -2.57 -11.50
N ILE A 753 -4.71 -2.26 -10.83
CA ILE A 753 -4.72 -1.37 -9.65
C ILE A 753 -3.91 -2.02 -8.51
N PHE A 754 -4.13 -3.29 -8.23
CA PHE A 754 -3.38 -4.03 -7.21
C PHE A 754 -1.89 -4.18 -7.58
N ASP A 755 -1.56 -4.49 -8.84
CA ASP A 755 -0.16 -4.60 -9.30
C ASP A 755 0.58 -3.25 -9.14
N ARG A 756 -0.11 -2.11 -9.34
CA ARG A 756 0.45 -0.78 -9.06
C ARG A 756 0.77 -0.60 -7.57
N SER A 757 -0.07 -1.09 -6.67
CA SER A 757 0.18 -1.08 -5.22
C SER A 757 1.45 -1.85 -4.85
N PHE A 758 1.74 -2.94 -5.56
CA PHE A 758 2.94 -3.75 -5.32
C PHE A 758 4.20 -3.26 -6.04
N ALA A 759 4.13 -2.20 -6.83
CA ALA A 759 5.31 -1.66 -7.52
C ALA A 759 6.44 -1.31 -6.52
N VAL A 760 6.10 -0.71 -5.38
CA VAL A 760 7.06 -0.43 -4.30
C VAL A 760 7.66 -1.73 -3.74
N THR A 761 6.85 -2.78 -3.56
CA THR A 761 7.30 -4.08 -3.07
C THR A 761 8.27 -4.75 -4.07
N TYR A 762 8.00 -4.67 -5.37
CA TYR A 762 8.92 -5.17 -6.40
C TYR A 762 10.25 -4.40 -6.41
N TRP A 763 10.23 -3.09 -6.21
CA TRP A 763 11.44 -2.29 -6.04
C TRP A 763 12.24 -2.72 -4.80
N LEU A 764 11.57 -2.91 -3.66
CA LEU A 764 12.16 -3.46 -2.43
C LEU A 764 12.85 -4.80 -2.70
N GLN A 765 12.16 -5.69 -3.39
CA GLN A 765 12.68 -7.00 -3.76
C GLN A 765 13.91 -6.90 -4.66
N ALA A 766 13.88 -6.05 -5.68
CA ALA A 766 15.01 -5.84 -6.60
C ALA A 766 16.24 -5.29 -5.84
N VAL A 767 16.04 -4.33 -4.94
CA VAL A 767 17.09 -3.77 -4.09
C VAL A 767 17.67 -4.82 -3.15
N ALA A 768 16.80 -5.62 -2.49
CA ALA A 768 17.24 -6.69 -1.60
C ALA A 768 18.08 -7.75 -2.34
N ILE A 769 17.64 -8.17 -3.52
CA ILE A 769 18.38 -9.09 -4.39
C ILE A 769 19.72 -8.47 -4.80
N GLY A 770 19.73 -7.21 -5.25
CA GLY A 770 20.93 -6.48 -5.64
C GLY A 770 21.95 -6.40 -4.50
N ILE A 771 21.53 -6.03 -3.29
CA ILE A 771 22.35 -6.00 -2.08
C ILE A 771 22.92 -7.41 -1.79
N GLY A 772 22.08 -8.42 -1.88
CA GLY A 772 22.49 -9.81 -1.62
C GLY A 772 23.54 -10.31 -2.62
N LEU A 773 23.29 -10.15 -3.91
CA LEU A 773 24.23 -10.56 -4.96
C LEU A 773 25.56 -9.82 -4.88
N PHE A 774 25.51 -8.52 -4.58
CA PHE A 774 26.70 -7.72 -4.37
C PHE A 774 27.49 -8.14 -3.12
N GLY A 775 26.78 -8.43 -2.03
CA GLY A 775 27.34 -8.95 -0.79
C GLY A 775 28.07 -10.30 -1.00
N VAL A 776 27.47 -11.21 -1.76
CA VAL A 776 28.08 -12.47 -2.20
C VAL A 776 29.36 -12.19 -2.97
N ALA A 777 29.28 -11.34 -3.99
CA ALA A 777 30.41 -11.03 -4.84
C ALA A 777 31.60 -10.44 -4.05
N ALA A 778 31.33 -9.47 -3.19
CA ALA A 778 32.32 -8.84 -2.33
C ALA A 778 32.94 -9.83 -1.33
N SER A 779 32.11 -10.62 -0.63
CA SER A 779 32.58 -11.58 0.38
C SER A 779 33.39 -12.71 -0.22
N PHE A 780 32.94 -13.32 -1.32
CA PHE A 780 33.68 -14.39 -1.98
C PHE A 780 34.98 -13.89 -2.59
N SER A 781 34.97 -12.75 -3.29
CA SER A 781 36.19 -12.17 -3.85
C SER A 781 37.26 -11.96 -2.78
N ALA A 782 36.86 -11.41 -1.65
CA ALA A 782 37.79 -11.13 -0.55
C ALA A 782 38.29 -12.40 0.13
N GLN A 783 37.45 -13.44 0.31
CA GLN A 783 37.87 -14.72 0.88
C GLN A 783 38.81 -15.49 -0.05
N VAL A 784 38.52 -15.49 -1.34
CA VAL A 784 39.37 -16.16 -2.34
C VAL A 784 40.74 -15.47 -2.45
N LEU A 785 40.78 -14.13 -2.46
CA LEU A 785 42.01 -13.37 -2.48
C LEU A 785 42.85 -13.55 -1.21
N ALA A 786 42.24 -13.63 -0.04
CA ALA A 786 42.93 -13.89 1.23
C ALA A 786 43.65 -15.24 1.28
N ARG A 787 43.20 -16.19 0.44
CA ARG A 787 43.73 -17.57 0.39
C ARG A 787 44.70 -17.82 -0.76
N ARG A 788 45.29 -16.78 -1.31
CA ARG A 788 46.20 -16.84 -2.46
C ARG A 788 47.39 -17.78 -2.23
N LYS A 789 47.92 -17.80 -1.00
CA LYS A 789 49.04 -18.69 -0.60
C LYS A 789 48.66 -20.19 -0.65
N GLU A 790 47.42 -20.54 -0.25
CA GLU A 790 46.92 -21.92 -0.33
C GLU A 790 46.82 -22.42 -1.78
N PHE A 791 46.40 -21.53 -2.71
CA PHE A 791 46.33 -21.88 -4.13
C PHE A 791 47.71 -22.07 -4.73
N GLY A 792 48.73 -21.31 -4.28
CA GLY A 792 50.13 -21.54 -4.60
C GLY A 792 50.60 -22.92 -4.14
N LEU A 793 50.27 -23.32 -2.91
CA LEU A 793 50.59 -24.66 -2.38
C LEU A 793 49.94 -25.78 -3.20
N LEU A 794 48.64 -25.63 -3.56
CA LEU A 794 47.94 -26.60 -4.40
C LEU A 794 48.57 -26.74 -5.79
N ALA A 795 49.06 -25.65 -6.36
CA ALA A 795 49.81 -25.67 -7.62
C ALA A 795 51.16 -26.42 -7.49
N HIS A 796 51.86 -26.26 -6.37
CA HIS A 796 53.08 -27.02 -6.08
C HIS A 796 52.84 -28.53 -5.86
N LEU A 797 51.62 -28.90 -5.37
CA LEU A 797 51.18 -30.29 -5.26
C LEU A 797 50.71 -30.86 -6.61
N GLY A 798 50.86 -30.13 -7.71
CA GLY A 798 50.60 -30.60 -9.06
C GLY A 798 49.19 -30.34 -9.59
N LEU A 799 48.34 -29.61 -8.88
CA LEU A 799 47.03 -29.25 -9.43
C LEU A 799 47.16 -28.18 -10.52
N THR A 800 46.52 -28.42 -11.63
CA THR A 800 46.47 -27.48 -12.73
C THR A 800 45.60 -26.25 -12.35
N ARG A 801 45.86 -25.13 -12.99
CA ARG A 801 45.05 -23.91 -12.78
C ARG A 801 43.56 -24.16 -12.99
N ARG A 802 43.17 -24.99 -13.99
CA ARG A 802 41.77 -25.36 -14.23
C ARG A 802 41.17 -26.14 -13.05
N GLN A 803 41.91 -27.07 -12.48
CA GLN A 803 41.49 -27.86 -11.32
C GLN A 803 41.30 -26.96 -10.07
N ILE A 804 42.22 -26.03 -9.82
CA ILE A 804 42.08 -25.05 -8.73
C ILE A 804 40.84 -24.22 -8.91
N LEU A 805 40.59 -23.71 -10.13
CA LEU A 805 39.38 -22.94 -10.44
C LEU A 805 38.07 -23.74 -10.25
N THR A 806 38.08 -25.02 -10.65
CA THR A 806 36.95 -25.93 -10.44
C THR A 806 36.67 -26.16 -8.95
N VAL A 807 37.71 -26.33 -8.12
CA VAL A 807 37.55 -26.47 -6.67
C VAL A 807 36.98 -25.20 -6.05
N VAL A 808 37.51 -24.05 -6.42
CA VAL A 808 37.03 -22.75 -5.88
C VAL A 808 35.58 -22.46 -6.33
N ALA A 809 35.26 -22.74 -7.59
CA ALA A 809 33.88 -22.58 -8.10
C ALA A 809 32.92 -23.59 -7.43
N GLY A 810 33.34 -24.83 -7.25
CA GLY A 810 32.55 -25.85 -6.52
C GLY A 810 32.33 -25.51 -5.05
N GLU A 811 33.32 -24.91 -4.37
CA GLU A 811 33.21 -24.39 -3.01
C GLU A 811 32.16 -23.25 -2.95
N GLY A 812 32.24 -22.29 -3.90
CA GLY A 812 31.26 -21.21 -4.05
C GLY A 812 29.85 -21.71 -4.33
N ALA A 813 29.71 -22.71 -5.24
CA ALA A 813 28.43 -23.35 -5.54
C ALA A 813 27.84 -24.05 -4.31
N ALA A 814 28.64 -24.79 -3.56
CA ALA A 814 28.19 -25.50 -2.35
C ALA A 814 27.69 -24.52 -1.28
N TRP A 815 28.41 -23.44 -1.02
CA TRP A 815 28.00 -22.43 -0.03
C TRP A 815 26.74 -21.68 -0.44
N THR A 816 26.68 -21.25 -1.70
CA THR A 816 25.48 -20.52 -2.19
C THR A 816 24.26 -21.42 -2.33
N ALA A 817 24.44 -22.70 -2.65
CA ALA A 817 23.34 -23.67 -2.66
C ALA A 817 22.76 -23.89 -1.26
N VAL A 818 23.63 -24.04 -0.24
CA VAL A 818 23.20 -24.14 1.16
C VAL A 818 22.51 -22.85 1.60
N GLY A 819 23.09 -21.69 1.24
CA GLY A 819 22.50 -20.39 1.52
C GLY A 819 21.16 -20.18 0.84
N ALA A 820 21.01 -20.64 -0.40
CA ALA A 820 19.75 -20.57 -1.14
C ALA A 820 18.68 -21.45 -0.48
N ALA A 821 19.00 -22.68 -0.13
CA ALA A 821 18.08 -23.57 0.58
C ALA A 821 17.64 -22.99 1.93
N ALA A 822 18.58 -22.50 2.74
CA ALA A 822 18.30 -21.87 4.02
C ALA A 822 17.48 -20.56 3.84
N GLY A 823 17.81 -19.76 2.83
CA GLY A 823 17.09 -18.51 2.50
C GLY A 823 15.66 -18.78 2.06
N VAL A 824 15.40 -19.84 1.29
CA VAL A 824 14.03 -20.24 0.92
C VAL A 824 13.26 -20.74 2.14
N LEU A 825 13.82 -21.62 2.94
CA LEU A 825 13.15 -22.13 4.14
C LEU A 825 12.80 -21.00 5.11
N LEU A 826 13.75 -20.11 5.35
CA LEU A 826 13.53 -18.96 6.23
C LEU A 826 12.55 -17.95 5.61
N GLY A 827 12.66 -17.71 4.31
CA GLY A 827 11.74 -16.85 3.56
C GLY A 827 10.31 -17.39 3.56
N LEU A 828 10.12 -18.71 3.45
CA LEU A 828 8.80 -19.34 3.59
C LEU A 828 8.26 -19.20 5.02
N ALA A 829 9.10 -19.40 6.05
CA ALA A 829 8.69 -19.17 7.43
C ALA A 829 8.25 -17.72 7.67
N VAL A 830 9.02 -16.75 7.16
CA VAL A 830 8.65 -15.32 7.21
C VAL A 830 7.38 -15.05 6.42
N SER A 831 7.18 -15.66 5.24
CA SER A 831 5.97 -15.47 4.44
C SER A 831 4.72 -15.99 5.14
N VAL A 832 4.80 -17.09 5.88
CA VAL A 832 3.70 -17.60 6.72
C VAL A 832 3.30 -16.55 7.77
N VAL A 833 4.28 -15.93 8.43
CA VAL A 833 4.00 -14.85 9.40
C VAL A 833 3.40 -13.63 8.71
N LEU A 834 3.91 -13.23 7.54
CA LEU A 834 3.37 -12.10 6.79
C LEU A 834 1.93 -12.35 6.32
N VAL A 835 1.63 -13.54 5.80
CA VAL A 835 0.33 -13.91 5.22
C VAL A 835 -0.71 -14.12 6.31
N HIS A 836 -0.41 -14.89 7.36
CA HIS A 836 -1.40 -15.32 8.35
C HIS A 836 -1.44 -14.49 9.64
N VAL A 837 -0.42 -13.68 9.92
CA VAL A 837 -0.38 -12.86 11.14
C VAL A 837 -0.37 -11.37 10.81
N VAL A 838 0.62 -10.91 10.05
CA VAL A 838 0.78 -9.47 9.77
C VAL A 838 -0.37 -8.94 8.92
N ASN A 839 -0.73 -9.67 7.85
CA ASN A 839 -1.75 -9.20 6.92
C ASN A 839 -3.14 -9.09 7.57
N PRO A 840 -3.69 -10.10 8.26
CA PRO A 840 -4.98 -9.96 8.95
C PRO A 840 -4.97 -8.88 10.02
N GLN A 841 -3.90 -8.79 10.83
CA GLN A 841 -3.79 -7.78 11.88
C GLN A 841 -3.62 -6.34 11.35
N SER A 842 -3.16 -6.17 10.09
CA SER A 842 -2.94 -4.85 9.48
C SER A 842 -4.10 -4.41 8.58
N PHE A 843 -4.61 -5.31 7.75
CA PHE A 843 -5.56 -4.98 6.69
C PHE A 843 -6.96 -5.54 6.93
N HIS A 844 -7.17 -6.29 8.01
CA HIS A 844 -8.46 -6.88 8.38
C HIS A 844 -9.04 -7.83 7.30
N TRP A 845 -8.18 -8.52 6.56
CA TRP A 845 -8.57 -9.58 5.64
C TRP A 845 -7.59 -10.74 5.66
N THR A 846 -8.07 -11.93 5.35
CA THR A 846 -7.25 -13.13 5.23
C THR A 846 -6.94 -13.44 3.76
N MET A 847 -5.82 -14.13 3.52
CA MET A 847 -5.46 -14.62 2.19
C MET A 847 -4.88 -16.03 2.28
N ASP A 848 -4.99 -16.77 1.19
CA ASP A 848 -4.48 -18.13 1.12
C ASP A 848 -3.00 -18.13 0.71
N LEU A 849 -2.19 -19.00 1.32
CA LEU A 849 -0.78 -19.08 1.03
C LEU A 849 -0.54 -19.73 -0.35
N ALA A 850 -0.03 -18.98 -1.30
CA ALA A 850 0.31 -19.44 -2.64
C ALA A 850 1.82 -19.36 -2.86
N VAL A 851 2.49 -20.51 -2.95
CA VAL A 851 3.94 -20.59 -3.14
C VAL A 851 4.26 -20.72 -4.63
N PRO A 852 4.84 -19.69 -5.28
CA PRO A 852 5.17 -19.73 -6.70
C PRO A 852 6.47 -20.49 -6.94
N GLY A 853 6.45 -21.82 -6.90
CA GLY A 853 7.62 -22.71 -6.93
C GLY A 853 8.61 -22.38 -8.05
N TRP A 854 8.12 -22.11 -9.27
CA TRP A 854 8.97 -21.78 -10.41
C TRP A 854 9.77 -20.47 -10.23
N ARG A 855 9.15 -19.44 -9.68
CA ARG A 855 9.82 -18.15 -9.38
C ARG A 855 10.88 -18.33 -8.30
N LEU A 856 10.57 -19.11 -7.25
CA LEU A 856 11.51 -19.39 -6.17
C LEU A 856 12.71 -20.21 -6.67
N LEU A 857 12.47 -21.18 -7.53
CA LEU A 857 13.53 -21.97 -8.15
C LEU A 857 14.42 -21.09 -9.05
N GLY A 858 13.84 -20.16 -9.80
CA GLY A 858 14.58 -19.16 -10.57
C GLY A 858 15.45 -18.24 -9.70
N LEU A 859 14.93 -17.76 -8.57
CA LEU A 859 15.70 -16.97 -7.60
C LEU A 859 16.87 -17.78 -7.00
N CYS A 860 16.64 -19.02 -6.61
CA CYS A 860 17.69 -19.91 -6.11
C CYS A 860 18.78 -20.15 -7.18
N ALA A 861 18.37 -20.46 -8.40
CA ALA A 861 19.31 -20.66 -9.50
C ALA A 861 20.14 -19.40 -9.77
N ALA A 862 19.54 -18.23 -9.79
CA ALA A 862 20.24 -16.96 -9.99
C ALA A 862 21.29 -16.71 -8.89
N VAL A 863 20.95 -16.98 -7.63
CA VAL A 863 21.90 -16.84 -6.50
C VAL A 863 23.05 -17.84 -6.61
N VAL A 864 22.77 -19.11 -6.88
CA VAL A 864 23.81 -20.14 -7.01
C VAL A 864 24.73 -19.87 -8.20
N VAL A 865 24.17 -19.50 -9.35
CA VAL A 865 24.95 -19.14 -10.55
C VAL A 865 25.81 -17.92 -10.27
N SER A 866 25.24 -16.84 -9.68
CA SER A 866 25.99 -15.63 -9.35
C SER A 866 27.13 -15.92 -8.38
N GLY A 867 26.91 -16.68 -7.33
CA GLY A 867 27.95 -17.08 -6.36
C GLY A 867 29.05 -17.94 -7.00
N THR A 868 28.67 -18.89 -7.84
CA THR A 868 29.61 -19.75 -8.57
C THR A 868 30.49 -18.95 -9.53
N VAL A 869 29.86 -18.07 -10.33
CA VAL A 869 30.56 -17.18 -11.28
C VAL A 869 31.51 -16.24 -10.54
N THR A 870 31.07 -15.66 -9.44
CA THR A 870 31.90 -14.76 -8.63
C THR A 870 33.09 -15.48 -8.03
N ALA A 871 32.89 -16.69 -7.47
CA ALA A 871 33.96 -17.52 -6.94
C ALA A 871 34.96 -17.89 -8.04
N TRP A 872 34.50 -18.24 -9.23
CA TRP A 872 35.33 -18.55 -10.38
C TRP A 872 36.15 -17.32 -10.85
N LEU A 873 35.53 -16.13 -10.98
CA LEU A 873 36.21 -14.90 -11.37
C LEU A 873 37.29 -14.50 -10.34
N ALA A 874 36.97 -14.55 -9.05
CA ALA A 874 37.89 -14.28 -7.96
C ALA A 874 39.03 -15.31 -7.95
N GLY A 875 38.73 -16.59 -8.16
CA GLY A 875 39.70 -17.68 -8.30
C GLY A 875 40.66 -17.44 -9.48
N ARG A 876 40.11 -16.94 -10.61
CA ARG A 876 40.92 -16.63 -11.80
C ARG A 876 41.92 -15.50 -11.52
N ALA A 877 41.53 -14.49 -10.74
CA ALA A 877 42.42 -13.40 -10.30
C ALA A 877 43.47 -13.90 -9.29
N ALA A 878 43.10 -14.79 -8.35
CA ALA A 878 43.96 -15.30 -7.30
C ALA A 878 44.94 -16.36 -7.77
N ALA A 879 44.57 -17.18 -8.78
CA ALA A 879 45.42 -18.27 -9.34
C ALA A 879 46.35 -17.79 -10.47
N GLY A 880 46.66 -16.50 -10.56
CA GLY A 880 47.60 -15.90 -11.51
C GLY A 880 49.06 -16.30 -11.23
N ARG A 881 49.99 -15.83 -12.11
CA ARG A 881 51.44 -16.10 -11.96
C ARG A 881 52.04 -15.66 -10.61
N ASP A 882 51.44 -14.63 -10.01
CA ASP A 882 51.92 -14.12 -8.72
C ASP A 882 51.62 -15.04 -7.52
N ALA A 883 50.69 -16.00 -7.64
CA ALA A 883 50.38 -16.92 -6.56
C ALA A 883 51.54 -17.87 -6.22
N VAL A 884 52.35 -18.20 -7.21
CA VAL A 884 53.58 -18.99 -7.04
C VAL A 884 54.69 -18.17 -6.38
N MET A 885 54.79 -16.85 -6.75
CA MET A 885 55.74 -15.91 -6.15
C MET A 885 55.42 -15.60 -4.69
N ALA A 886 54.15 -15.52 -4.33
CA ALA A 886 53.68 -15.22 -2.95
C ALA A 886 54.11 -16.33 -1.93
N VAL A 887 54.38 -17.54 -2.38
CA VAL A 887 54.99 -18.60 -1.53
C VAL A 887 56.49 -18.46 -1.39
N LYS A 888 57.14 -17.87 -2.39
CA LYS A 888 58.60 -17.68 -2.43
C LYS A 888 59.09 -16.48 -1.60
N GLU A 889 58.24 -15.47 -1.37
CA GLU A 889 58.60 -14.25 -0.60
C GLU A 889 58.66 -14.48 0.92
N ASP A 890 58.19 -15.58 1.46
CA ASP A 890 58.24 -15.93 2.89
C ASP A 890 59.42 -16.90 3.25
N TRP A 891 60.28 -17.26 2.31
CA TRP A 891 61.54 -18.00 2.53
C TRP A 891 62.68 -17.04 2.21
#